data_dd9b00695b9cb52732d2f46c155d89fa
#
_entry.id   dd9b00695b9cb52732d2f46c155d89fa
#
_cell.length_a   1.000
_cell.length_b   1.000
_cell.length_c   1.000
_cell.angle_alpha   90.00
_cell.angle_beta   90.00
_cell.angle_gamma   90.00
#
_symmetry.space_group_name_H-M   'P 1'
#
loop_
_entity.id
_entity.type
_entity.pdbx_description
1 polymer ?
#
loop_
_entity_poly.entity_id
_entity_poly.type
_entity_poly.pdbx_seq_one_letter_code
_entity_poly.pdbx_strand_id
1 'polypeptide(L)'
;MEDGRVTRLDGDPRHPFTKGFLCHKVAHYDRRLYSPLRILYPARRVGAKGEGRFARISWEEALSEIAERFLAIAGEYGGEAILPYSYGGSLGVVQRLAGHRFFYRLGASRLLRTICDPAAMAGWDMTIGKAVSTDLAQAEHSDFIVIWGMNVAATNVHFVPIIKAAKKRGARVVQIDPYRNRTSHLADDVLRLRPGTDAALALGVMHVLAKEDLVDHDYIARYCLGYEALAERVLRDYPPGRVAGITGLTQDEIVNLGRGYGRARAPFLRVGFALTRHENGGMAMRTIACLPGLVGAFRKPGGGAHHETAQAFAFNYDAVTGADRFRPTTREINMVKLGEVLLEERNPPVQALYVYNSNPAAIAPDQSRVHAGLKREDLFTVVHEQIHTDTVDYADIVLPAPTFLEYLDLYKSYGHYYLQMGKPAIEPLGEARPNLEVFRALARRCGFTDACIDDTEIDIMRQALDSSSEFLAGIDVERLMSGEPVRVNVPVEADPFEHGFYTPSGKLEFYSERMARLGHDPLPAYHACTESPENAALHARFPLQLLASPSVHFLNSTFGAVEEQQRRAGTPSVKIHPADAMRRGIVAGDPVRIWNDRGECRYQAEITEDTREGVVVAEGLWWAKHTQAGKSANAVLSTRLTDLGAGSTLQCNLVEVAKAEIREQETATAPTPAC
;
A
#
# COMPACT_ATOMS: atom_id res chain seq x y z
N MET A 1 12.42 -27.41 -10.11
CA MET A 1 13.90 -27.33 -9.97
C MET A 1 14.53 -28.27 -10.99
N GLU A 2 15.47 -27.77 -11.79
CA GLU A 2 16.30 -28.55 -12.71
C GLU A 2 17.75 -28.09 -12.53
N ASP A 3 18.67 -29.00 -12.31
CA ASP A 3 20.10 -28.71 -12.11
C ASP A 3 20.38 -27.59 -11.10
N GLY A 4 19.66 -27.57 -9.98
CA GLY A 4 19.80 -26.54 -8.95
C GLY A 4 19.21 -25.17 -9.27
N ARG A 5 18.53 -25.02 -10.42
CA ARG A 5 17.85 -23.76 -10.82
C ARG A 5 16.35 -23.88 -10.66
N VAL A 6 15.72 -22.79 -10.26
CA VAL A 6 14.26 -22.65 -10.29
C VAL A 6 13.83 -22.45 -11.74
N THR A 7 13.07 -23.39 -12.27
CA THR A 7 12.57 -23.34 -13.67
C THR A 7 11.08 -23.03 -13.73
N ARG A 8 10.37 -23.25 -12.63
CA ARG A 8 8.91 -23.00 -12.54
C ARG A 8 8.50 -22.73 -11.10
N LEU A 9 7.55 -21.82 -10.93
CA LEU A 9 6.84 -21.56 -9.68
C LEU A 9 5.35 -21.88 -9.88
N ASP A 10 4.82 -22.73 -9.01
CA ASP A 10 3.40 -23.04 -8.94
C ASP A 10 2.85 -22.74 -7.54
N GLY A 11 1.57 -22.42 -7.45
CA GLY A 11 0.90 -22.32 -6.17
C GLY A 11 0.61 -23.71 -5.60
N ASP A 12 0.58 -23.84 -4.27
CA ASP A 12 0.21 -25.09 -3.62
C ASP A 12 -1.31 -25.33 -3.76
N PRO A 13 -1.74 -26.39 -4.48
CA PRO A 13 -3.16 -26.70 -4.66
C PRO A 13 -3.86 -27.08 -3.34
N ARG A 14 -3.09 -27.45 -2.29
CA ARG A 14 -3.62 -27.77 -0.96
C ARG A 14 -3.96 -26.53 -0.15
N HIS A 15 -3.46 -25.34 -0.56
CA HIS A 15 -3.76 -24.11 0.17
C HIS A 15 -5.26 -23.81 0.11
N PRO A 16 -5.98 -23.76 1.26
CA PRO A 16 -7.45 -23.76 1.28
C PRO A 16 -8.08 -22.56 0.57
N PHE A 17 -7.42 -21.40 0.59
CA PHE A 17 -7.93 -20.17 -0.02
C PHE A 17 -7.47 -19.99 -1.47
N THR A 18 -6.16 -20.12 -1.74
CA THR A 18 -5.60 -19.85 -3.08
C THR A 18 -5.77 -20.99 -4.06
N LYS A 19 -5.90 -22.25 -3.56
CA LYS A 19 -6.13 -23.48 -4.34
C LYS A 19 -5.13 -23.63 -5.50
N GLY A 20 -3.87 -23.23 -5.27
CA GLY A 20 -2.81 -23.30 -6.26
C GLY A 20 -2.80 -22.17 -7.30
N PHE A 21 -3.71 -21.20 -7.22
CA PHE A 21 -3.72 -20.09 -8.17
C PHE A 21 -2.65 -19.05 -7.83
N LEU A 22 -1.80 -18.71 -8.80
CA LEU A 22 -0.87 -17.61 -8.75
C LEU A 22 -1.21 -16.56 -9.82
N CYS A 23 -0.99 -15.28 -9.50
CA CYS A 23 -1.06 -14.25 -10.53
C CYS A 23 0.11 -14.37 -11.52
N HIS A 24 -0.07 -13.89 -12.75
CA HIS A 24 0.95 -13.96 -13.79
C HIS A 24 2.29 -13.30 -13.45
N LYS A 25 2.31 -12.33 -12.53
CA LYS A 25 3.54 -11.68 -12.06
C LYS A 25 4.40 -12.65 -11.25
N VAL A 26 3.80 -13.31 -10.28
CA VAL A 26 4.50 -14.21 -9.34
C VAL A 26 4.82 -15.55 -10.01
N ALA A 27 3.95 -16.06 -10.90
CA ALA A 27 4.22 -17.30 -11.64
C ALA A 27 5.51 -17.26 -12.48
N HIS A 28 6.02 -16.06 -12.79
CA HIS A 28 7.26 -15.84 -13.54
C HIS A 28 8.33 -15.12 -12.71
N TYR A 29 8.36 -15.39 -11.41
CA TYR A 29 9.32 -14.77 -10.51
C TYR A 29 10.77 -15.21 -10.78
N ASP A 30 10.96 -16.39 -11.42
CA ASP A 30 12.24 -16.88 -11.93
C ASP A 30 12.97 -15.84 -12.79
N ARG A 31 12.25 -15.06 -13.59
CA ARG A 31 12.77 -13.97 -14.41
C ARG A 31 13.36 -12.81 -13.58
N ARG A 32 12.82 -12.57 -12.39
CA ARG A 32 13.39 -11.62 -11.45
C ARG A 32 14.59 -12.23 -10.72
N LEU A 33 14.46 -13.49 -10.31
CA LEU A 33 15.51 -14.23 -9.61
C LEU A 33 16.81 -14.27 -10.42
N TYR A 34 16.70 -14.56 -11.73
CA TYR A 34 17.83 -14.65 -12.65
C TYR A 34 17.98 -13.44 -13.58
N SER A 35 17.44 -12.29 -13.17
CA SER A 35 17.58 -11.04 -13.93
C SER A 35 19.06 -10.67 -14.09
N PRO A 36 19.48 -10.15 -15.26
CA PRO A 36 20.84 -9.61 -15.43
C PRO A 36 21.11 -8.39 -14.55
N LEU A 37 20.06 -7.79 -13.99
CA LEU A 37 20.17 -6.68 -13.03
C LEU A 37 20.35 -7.14 -11.58
N ARG A 38 20.46 -8.46 -11.31
CA ARG A 38 20.70 -8.97 -9.95
C ARG A 38 22.02 -8.41 -9.41
N ILE A 39 21.96 -7.89 -8.18
CA ILE A 39 23.14 -7.51 -7.42
C ILE A 39 23.65 -8.78 -6.75
N LEU A 40 24.86 -9.19 -7.11
CA LEU A 40 25.46 -10.46 -6.65
C LEU A 40 26.58 -10.27 -5.65
N TYR A 41 27.16 -9.06 -5.57
CA TYR A 41 28.34 -8.74 -4.76
C TYR A 41 28.17 -7.36 -4.12
N PRO A 42 28.79 -7.13 -2.94
CA PRO A 42 28.88 -5.78 -2.39
C PRO A 42 29.71 -4.88 -3.33
N ALA A 43 29.32 -3.60 -3.41
CA ALA A 43 29.98 -2.66 -4.28
C ALA A 43 30.00 -1.24 -3.69
N ARG A 44 31.06 -0.48 -4.03
CA ARG A 44 31.26 0.92 -3.65
C ARG A 44 31.14 1.81 -4.87
N ARG A 45 30.51 2.95 -4.71
CA ARG A 45 30.37 4.00 -5.73
C ARG A 45 31.75 4.48 -6.23
N VAL A 46 31.89 4.65 -7.55
CA VAL A 46 33.07 5.16 -8.21
C VAL A 46 32.82 6.37 -9.12
N GLY A 47 31.66 7.00 -9.00
CA GLY A 47 31.27 8.18 -9.77
C GLY A 47 30.44 9.14 -8.95
N ALA A 48 29.80 10.13 -9.60
CA ALA A 48 28.84 11.01 -8.95
C ALA A 48 27.56 10.25 -8.56
N LYS A 49 26.88 10.70 -7.53
CA LYS A 49 25.57 10.13 -7.14
C LYS A 49 24.55 10.29 -8.26
N GLY A 50 23.89 9.19 -8.59
CA GLY A 50 22.93 9.12 -9.69
C GLY A 50 23.47 8.57 -10.99
N GLU A 51 24.81 8.34 -11.10
CA GLU A 51 25.41 7.71 -12.29
C GLU A 51 25.29 6.17 -12.28
N GLY A 52 25.06 5.56 -11.13
CA GLY A 52 24.92 4.10 -11.01
C GLY A 52 26.20 3.32 -11.31
N ARG A 53 27.40 3.92 -11.12
CA ARG A 53 28.69 3.29 -11.35
C ARG A 53 29.32 2.79 -10.06
N PHE A 54 29.70 1.51 -10.02
CA PHE A 54 30.20 0.83 -8.83
C PHE A 54 31.42 -0.02 -9.12
N ALA A 55 32.31 -0.16 -8.13
CA ALA A 55 33.38 -1.14 -8.09
C ALA A 55 33.07 -2.18 -7.01
N ARG A 56 33.28 -3.47 -7.32
CA ARG A 56 33.10 -4.56 -6.36
C ARG A 56 34.07 -4.39 -5.19
N ILE A 57 33.57 -4.63 -3.98
CA ILE A 57 34.33 -4.72 -2.73
C ILE A 57 33.93 -6.01 -1.99
N SER A 58 34.68 -6.35 -0.95
CA SER A 58 34.33 -7.47 -0.07
C SER A 58 33.23 -7.07 0.92
N TRP A 59 32.55 -8.07 1.49
CA TRP A 59 31.63 -7.85 2.63
C TRP A 59 32.35 -7.23 3.83
N GLU A 60 33.60 -7.62 4.08
CA GLU A 60 34.42 -7.08 5.16
C GLU A 60 34.61 -5.57 5.02
N GLU A 61 35.06 -5.13 3.82
CA GLU A 61 35.23 -3.71 3.51
C GLU A 61 33.90 -2.95 3.61
N ALA A 62 32.79 -3.49 3.04
CA ALA A 62 31.49 -2.86 3.07
C ALA A 62 30.96 -2.65 4.50
N LEU A 63 30.98 -3.72 5.30
CA LEU A 63 30.44 -3.66 6.66
C LEU A 63 31.32 -2.80 7.59
N SER A 64 32.64 -2.81 7.42
CA SER A 64 33.55 -1.95 8.18
C SER A 64 33.31 -0.48 7.86
N GLU A 65 33.24 -0.10 6.58
CA GLU A 65 32.98 1.28 6.19
C GLU A 65 31.62 1.77 6.68
N ILE A 66 30.55 0.94 6.57
CA ILE A 66 29.22 1.30 7.06
C ILE A 66 29.24 1.54 8.59
N ALA A 67 29.85 0.62 9.36
CA ALA A 67 29.93 0.75 10.81
C ALA A 67 30.73 1.98 11.24
N GLU A 68 31.90 2.22 10.65
CA GLU A 68 32.74 3.40 10.91
C GLU A 68 31.99 4.69 10.62
N ARG A 69 31.34 4.80 9.47
CA ARG A 69 30.56 5.99 9.08
C ARG A 69 29.36 6.20 10.00
N PHE A 70 28.64 5.16 10.36
CA PHE A 70 27.50 5.27 11.26
C PHE A 70 27.91 5.70 12.67
N LEU A 71 28.99 5.15 13.22
CA LEU A 71 29.50 5.54 14.52
C LEU A 71 30.05 6.98 14.52
N ALA A 72 30.72 7.40 13.44
CA ALA A 72 31.21 8.77 13.29
C ALA A 72 30.03 9.76 13.23
N ILE A 73 29.01 9.49 12.39
CA ILE A 73 27.83 10.33 12.27
C ILE A 73 27.04 10.37 13.60
N ALA A 74 26.87 9.22 14.27
CA ALA A 74 26.20 9.17 15.56
C ALA A 74 26.99 9.94 16.65
N GLY A 75 28.30 9.94 16.60
CA GLY A 75 29.17 10.69 17.50
C GLY A 75 29.12 12.20 17.28
N GLU A 76 29.01 12.65 16.04
CA GLU A 76 29.03 14.06 15.66
C GLU A 76 27.63 14.71 15.75
N TYR A 77 26.59 14.04 15.22
CA TYR A 77 25.24 14.59 15.07
C TYR A 77 24.19 13.94 15.97
N GLY A 78 24.56 12.85 16.66
CA GLY A 78 23.60 11.97 17.34
C GLY A 78 23.04 10.89 16.44
N GLY A 79 22.55 9.81 17.03
CA GLY A 79 22.02 8.66 16.28
C GLY A 79 20.85 9.00 15.35
N GLU A 80 20.04 10.00 15.72
CA GLU A 80 18.90 10.47 14.90
C GLU A 80 19.28 11.07 13.54
N ALA A 81 20.56 11.36 13.30
CA ALA A 81 21.07 11.73 11.97
C ALA A 81 21.13 10.55 11.00
N ILE A 82 20.89 9.34 11.48
CA ILE A 82 20.83 8.12 10.68
C ILE A 82 19.37 7.73 10.48
N LEU A 83 18.92 7.62 9.22
CA LEU A 83 17.56 7.25 8.86
C LEU A 83 17.52 5.87 8.20
N PRO A 84 16.96 4.83 8.84
CA PRO A 84 16.59 3.61 8.13
C PRO A 84 15.32 3.84 7.30
N TYR A 85 15.34 3.47 6.03
CA TYR A 85 14.19 3.58 5.14
C TYR A 85 13.83 2.20 4.59
N SER A 86 12.70 1.65 5.02
CA SER A 86 12.25 0.34 4.59
C SER A 86 10.73 0.24 4.56
N TYR A 87 10.22 -0.69 3.73
CA TYR A 87 8.77 -0.94 3.72
C TYR A 87 8.47 -2.44 3.57
N GLY A 88 7.61 -2.81 2.60
CA GLY A 88 7.04 -4.15 2.53
C GLY A 88 8.04 -5.25 2.16
N GLY A 89 8.88 -5.03 1.14
CA GLY A 89 9.71 -6.08 0.58
C GLY A 89 8.87 -7.30 0.18
N SER A 90 9.25 -8.47 0.66
CA SER A 90 8.49 -9.73 0.52
C SER A 90 7.37 -9.89 1.57
N LEU A 91 7.21 -8.94 2.49
CA LEU A 91 6.28 -8.96 3.63
C LEU A 91 6.52 -10.05 4.68
N GLY A 92 7.65 -10.77 4.64
CA GLY A 92 8.04 -11.69 5.70
C GLY A 92 8.28 -10.96 7.02
N VAL A 93 7.94 -11.58 8.14
CA VAL A 93 7.99 -10.94 9.46
C VAL A 93 9.43 -10.71 9.91
N VAL A 94 10.31 -11.70 9.73
CA VAL A 94 11.70 -11.65 10.19
C VAL A 94 12.52 -10.67 9.35
N GLN A 95 12.63 -10.92 8.05
CA GLN A 95 13.54 -10.14 7.19
C GLN A 95 13.08 -8.69 7.00
N ARG A 96 11.76 -8.43 6.99
CA ARG A 96 11.24 -7.08 6.92
C ARG A 96 11.56 -6.22 8.13
N LEU A 97 11.56 -6.83 9.33
CA LEU A 97 11.73 -6.14 10.60
C LEU A 97 13.14 -6.27 11.19
N ALA A 98 14.03 -7.02 10.53
CA ALA A 98 15.36 -7.34 11.01
C ALA A 98 16.22 -6.12 11.43
N GLY A 99 16.07 -5.00 10.75
CA GLY A 99 16.88 -3.80 11.03
C GLY A 99 16.50 -3.06 12.31
N HIS A 100 15.28 -3.27 12.87
CA HIS A 100 14.80 -2.46 13.98
C HIS A 100 15.71 -2.57 15.21
N ARG A 101 16.13 -3.78 15.61
CA ARG A 101 16.99 -3.99 16.78
C ARG A 101 18.30 -3.25 16.66
N PHE A 102 18.94 -3.30 15.49
CA PHE A 102 20.17 -2.59 15.21
C PHE A 102 20.00 -1.07 15.30
N PHE A 103 18.98 -0.52 14.59
CA PHE A 103 18.75 0.93 14.56
C PHE A 103 18.23 1.48 15.87
N TYR A 104 17.43 0.72 16.63
CA TYR A 104 17.01 1.12 17.97
C TYR A 104 18.22 1.19 18.93
N ARG A 105 19.10 0.18 18.87
CA ARG A 105 20.32 0.17 19.69
C ARG A 105 21.28 1.31 19.33
N LEU A 106 21.34 1.67 18.05
CA LEU A 106 22.15 2.80 17.55
C LEU A 106 21.57 4.16 17.91
N GLY A 107 20.30 4.25 18.33
CA GLY A 107 19.59 5.49 18.58
C GLY A 107 19.21 6.23 17.30
N ALA A 108 19.01 5.51 16.19
CA ALA A 108 18.63 6.07 14.90
C ALA A 108 17.22 6.65 14.88
N SER A 109 16.92 7.54 13.93
CA SER A 109 15.56 7.98 13.65
C SER A 109 14.65 6.78 13.35
N ARG A 110 13.37 6.88 13.75
CA ARG A 110 12.36 5.85 13.47
C ARG A 110 11.55 6.23 12.22
N LEU A 111 11.26 5.25 11.38
CA LEU A 111 10.47 5.47 10.17
C LEU A 111 8.99 5.12 10.41
N LEU A 112 8.09 6.10 10.26
CA LEU A 112 6.66 5.87 10.16
C LEU A 112 6.31 5.39 8.75
N ARG A 113 5.86 4.14 8.66
CA ARG A 113 5.57 3.45 7.39
C ARG A 113 4.14 3.69 6.94
N THR A 114 3.88 4.84 6.35
CA THR A 114 2.53 5.41 6.16
C THR A 114 2.08 5.50 4.69
N ILE A 115 2.88 5.04 3.73
CA ILE A 115 2.58 5.25 2.30
C ILE A 115 1.42 4.41 1.76
N CYS A 116 0.97 3.36 2.47
CA CYS A 116 -0.02 2.39 1.95
C CYS A 116 -1.40 2.53 2.61
N ASP A 117 -1.55 1.99 3.82
CA ASP A 117 -2.83 1.68 4.46
C ASP A 117 -3.15 2.37 5.80
N PRO A 118 -2.29 3.17 6.43
CA PRO A 118 -2.56 3.68 7.78
C PRO A 118 -3.86 4.48 7.90
N ALA A 119 -4.24 5.24 6.87
CA ALA A 119 -5.52 5.96 6.87
C ALA A 119 -6.71 5.00 6.87
N ALA A 120 -6.61 3.90 6.11
CA ALA A 120 -7.63 2.88 6.07
C ALA A 120 -7.77 2.16 7.42
N MET A 121 -6.65 1.73 8.00
CA MET A 121 -6.63 1.12 9.33
C MET A 121 -7.20 2.06 10.39
N ALA A 122 -6.75 3.33 10.42
CA ALA A 122 -7.21 4.30 11.38
C ALA A 122 -8.73 4.56 11.27
N GLY A 123 -9.25 4.75 10.05
CA GLY A 123 -10.68 4.94 9.83
C GLY A 123 -11.52 3.71 10.22
N TRP A 124 -11.03 2.50 9.88
CA TRP A 124 -11.68 1.25 10.27
C TRP A 124 -11.69 1.06 11.79
N ASP A 125 -10.56 1.29 12.44
CA ASP A 125 -10.42 1.19 13.90
C ASP A 125 -11.37 2.13 14.66
N MET A 126 -11.60 3.34 14.16
CA MET A 126 -12.52 4.30 14.79
C MET A 126 -13.98 3.84 14.76
N THR A 127 -14.31 2.83 13.96
CA THR A 127 -15.67 2.29 13.81
C THR A 127 -15.79 0.89 14.39
N ILE A 128 -14.82 0.01 14.13
CA ILE A 128 -14.87 -1.45 14.39
C ILE A 128 -13.87 -1.86 15.48
N GLY A 129 -12.79 -1.08 15.66
CA GLY A 129 -11.81 -1.23 16.72
C GLY A 129 -10.58 -2.05 16.39
N LYS A 130 -10.61 -2.91 15.38
CA LYS A 130 -9.47 -3.67 14.85
C LYS A 130 -9.63 -4.00 13.38
N ALA A 131 -8.53 -4.14 12.65
CA ALA A 131 -8.50 -4.67 11.30
C ALA A 131 -8.66 -6.21 11.30
N VAL A 132 -9.83 -6.64 11.76
CA VAL A 132 -10.40 -7.98 11.61
C VAL A 132 -11.63 -7.82 10.74
N SER A 133 -11.81 -8.69 9.76
CA SER A 133 -12.86 -8.58 8.74
C SER A 133 -13.60 -9.90 8.60
N THR A 134 -14.78 -9.88 7.99
CA THR A 134 -15.44 -11.13 7.56
C THR A 134 -14.51 -11.90 6.64
N ASP A 135 -14.43 -13.22 6.79
CA ASP A 135 -13.61 -14.05 5.89
C ASP A 135 -14.05 -13.84 4.43
N LEU A 136 -13.09 -13.55 3.56
CA LEU A 136 -13.37 -13.21 2.17
C LEU A 136 -14.10 -14.33 1.42
N ALA A 137 -13.92 -15.59 1.84
CA ALA A 137 -14.61 -16.74 1.27
C ALA A 137 -16.13 -16.68 1.48
N GLN A 138 -16.62 -16.01 2.53
CA GLN A 138 -18.05 -15.85 2.80
C GLN A 138 -18.79 -15.14 1.65
N ALA A 139 -18.11 -14.24 0.93
CA ALA A 139 -18.71 -13.52 -0.19
C ALA A 139 -19.23 -14.44 -1.32
N GLU A 140 -18.83 -15.73 -1.37
CA GLU A 140 -19.40 -16.70 -2.31
C GLU A 140 -20.91 -16.88 -2.09
N HIS A 141 -21.38 -16.68 -0.85
CA HIS A 141 -22.79 -16.85 -0.46
C HIS A 141 -23.59 -15.52 -0.45
N SER A 142 -22.94 -14.42 -0.80
CA SER A 142 -23.58 -13.12 -0.92
C SER A 142 -24.54 -13.06 -2.11
N ASP A 143 -25.60 -12.28 -1.98
CA ASP A 143 -26.52 -11.93 -3.08
C ASP A 143 -26.30 -10.48 -3.60
N PHE A 144 -25.51 -9.67 -2.88
CA PHE A 144 -25.15 -8.30 -3.30
C PHE A 144 -23.73 -7.94 -2.87
N ILE A 145 -22.81 -7.88 -3.82
CA ILE A 145 -21.39 -7.57 -3.55
C ILE A 145 -21.07 -6.15 -4.01
N VAL A 146 -20.56 -5.33 -3.11
CA VAL A 146 -20.03 -4.00 -3.41
C VAL A 146 -18.50 -4.05 -3.37
N ILE A 147 -17.84 -3.74 -4.49
CA ILE A 147 -16.38 -3.59 -4.59
C ILE A 147 -16.08 -2.10 -4.64
N TRP A 148 -15.51 -1.55 -3.56
CA TRP A 148 -15.31 -0.12 -3.39
C TRP A 148 -13.83 0.26 -3.40
N GLY A 149 -13.42 1.12 -4.36
CA GLY A 149 -12.06 1.64 -4.47
C GLY A 149 -10.99 0.56 -4.66
N MET A 150 -11.30 -0.48 -5.46
CA MET A 150 -10.39 -1.61 -5.64
C MET A 150 -10.47 -2.25 -7.04
N ASN A 151 -9.31 -2.43 -7.67
CA ASN A 151 -9.18 -3.25 -8.87
C ASN A 151 -8.84 -4.71 -8.48
N VAL A 152 -9.84 -5.51 -8.08
CA VAL A 152 -9.62 -6.89 -7.62
C VAL A 152 -8.95 -7.77 -8.67
N ALA A 153 -9.23 -7.55 -9.95
CA ALA A 153 -8.63 -8.29 -11.06
C ALA A 153 -7.12 -8.06 -11.22
N ALA A 154 -6.57 -7.00 -10.60
CA ALA A 154 -5.14 -6.67 -10.62
C ALA A 154 -4.47 -6.86 -9.26
N THR A 155 -5.17 -6.57 -8.15
CA THR A 155 -4.57 -6.46 -6.82
C THR A 155 -5.08 -7.48 -5.80
N ASN A 156 -6.22 -8.14 -6.07
CA ASN A 156 -6.78 -9.19 -5.20
C ASN A 156 -7.34 -10.35 -6.04
N VAL A 157 -6.50 -10.91 -6.88
CA VAL A 157 -6.89 -11.88 -7.93
C VAL A 157 -7.60 -13.13 -7.40
N HIS A 158 -7.31 -13.55 -6.16
CA HIS A 158 -7.96 -14.68 -5.50
C HIS A 158 -9.43 -14.43 -5.16
N PHE A 159 -9.88 -13.17 -5.12
CA PHE A 159 -11.29 -12.83 -4.94
C PHE A 159 -12.12 -13.00 -6.22
N VAL A 160 -11.48 -12.99 -7.39
CA VAL A 160 -12.17 -13.14 -8.69
C VAL A 160 -12.95 -14.46 -8.81
N PRO A 161 -12.42 -15.64 -8.46
CA PRO A 161 -13.18 -16.89 -8.46
C PRO A 161 -14.40 -16.84 -7.52
N ILE A 162 -14.28 -16.21 -6.36
CA ILE A 162 -15.35 -16.06 -5.36
C ILE A 162 -16.49 -15.21 -5.93
N ILE A 163 -16.17 -14.04 -6.53
CA ILE A 163 -17.16 -13.19 -7.23
C ILE A 163 -17.89 -13.99 -8.31
N LYS A 164 -17.14 -14.73 -9.14
CA LYS A 164 -17.74 -15.56 -10.21
C LYS A 164 -18.66 -16.65 -9.67
N ALA A 165 -18.33 -17.27 -8.54
CA ALA A 165 -19.16 -18.26 -7.88
C ALA A 165 -20.45 -17.62 -7.32
N ALA A 166 -20.35 -16.47 -6.65
CA ALA A 166 -21.52 -15.70 -6.19
C ALA A 166 -22.43 -15.28 -7.35
N LYS A 167 -21.87 -14.78 -8.46
CA LYS A 167 -22.66 -14.41 -9.67
C LYS A 167 -23.40 -15.62 -10.27
N LYS A 168 -22.81 -16.82 -10.29
CA LYS A 168 -23.48 -18.03 -10.73
C LYS A 168 -24.69 -18.39 -9.85
N ARG A 169 -24.73 -17.90 -8.61
CA ARG A 169 -25.83 -18.05 -7.66
C ARG A 169 -26.85 -16.90 -7.71
N GLY A 170 -26.65 -15.94 -8.62
CA GLY A 170 -27.52 -14.80 -8.84
C GLY A 170 -27.13 -13.51 -8.10
N ALA A 171 -25.93 -13.46 -7.53
CA ALA A 171 -25.45 -12.24 -6.86
C ALA A 171 -25.29 -11.10 -7.86
N ARG A 172 -25.74 -9.90 -7.47
CA ARG A 172 -25.44 -8.63 -8.16
C ARG A 172 -24.12 -8.08 -7.66
N VAL A 173 -23.29 -7.59 -8.56
CA VAL A 173 -21.98 -7.01 -8.24
C VAL A 173 -21.95 -5.56 -8.68
N VAL A 174 -21.67 -4.65 -7.74
CA VAL A 174 -21.51 -3.21 -7.97
C VAL A 174 -20.05 -2.84 -7.75
N GLN A 175 -19.42 -2.20 -8.73
CA GLN A 175 -18.11 -1.58 -8.56
C GLN A 175 -18.27 -0.08 -8.37
N ILE A 176 -17.59 0.47 -7.35
CA ILE A 176 -17.48 1.92 -7.10
C ILE A 176 -16.01 2.29 -7.26
N ASP A 177 -15.68 3.04 -8.33
CA ASP A 177 -14.31 3.42 -8.68
C ASP A 177 -14.35 4.66 -9.58
N PRO A 178 -13.42 5.61 -9.51
CA PRO A 178 -13.42 6.79 -10.37
C PRO A 178 -13.28 6.50 -11.87
N TYR A 179 -12.75 5.34 -12.25
CA TYR A 179 -12.59 4.94 -13.65
C TYR A 179 -12.89 3.46 -13.86
N ARG A 180 -13.22 3.07 -15.09
CA ARG A 180 -13.38 1.65 -15.46
C ARG A 180 -12.02 0.99 -15.53
N ASN A 181 -11.88 -0.11 -14.81
CA ASN A 181 -10.67 -0.92 -14.79
C ASN A 181 -11.01 -2.40 -15.05
N ARG A 182 -10.05 -3.30 -14.93
CA ARG A 182 -10.29 -4.73 -15.23
C ARG A 182 -11.37 -5.39 -14.38
N THR A 183 -11.65 -4.87 -13.20
CA THR A 183 -12.75 -5.36 -12.34
C THR A 183 -14.12 -5.02 -12.92
N SER A 184 -14.23 -3.98 -13.73
CA SER A 184 -15.49 -3.54 -14.32
C SER A 184 -16.15 -4.63 -15.20
N HIS A 185 -15.37 -5.56 -15.75
CA HIS A 185 -15.90 -6.72 -16.48
C HIS A 185 -16.57 -7.77 -15.58
N LEU A 186 -16.39 -7.70 -14.26
CA LEU A 186 -17.04 -8.58 -13.29
C LEU A 186 -18.31 -7.95 -12.72
N ALA A 187 -18.42 -6.63 -12.77
CA ALA A 187 -19.52 -5.86 -12.19
C ALA A 187 -20.74 -5.83 -13.13
N ASP A 188 -21.92 -5.77 -12.53
CA ASP A 188 -23.18 -5.52 -13.23
C ASP A 188 -23.41 -4.02 -13.36
N ASP A 189 -22.97 -3.23 -12.35
CA ASP A 189 -23.00 -1.78 -12.35
C ASP A 189 -21.62 -1.22 -12.01
N VAL A 190 -21.21 -0.13 -12.66
CA VAL A 190 -19.98 0.60 -12.38
C VAL A 190 -20.31 2.06 -12.10
N LEU A 191 -20.20 2.46 -10.83
CA LEU A 191 -20.45 3.82 -10.37
C LEU A 191 -19.14 4.60 -10.37
N ARG A 192 -19.01 5.56 -11.29
CA ARG A 192 -17.79 6.36 -11.47
C ARG A 192 -17.92 7.70 -10.74
N LEU A 193 -17.62 7.70 -9.43
CA LEU A 193 -17.66 8.91 -8.61
C LEU A 193 -16.45 9.83 -8.90
N ARG A 194 -16.54 11.12 -8.50
CA ARG A 194 -15.37 12.00 -8.45
C ARG A 194 -14.38 11.50 -7.40
N PRO A 195 -13.06 11.52 -7.66
CA PRO A 195 -12.06 11.14 -6.67
C PRO A 195 -12.20 11.90 -5.36
N GLY A 196 -12.08 11.19 -4.22
CA GLY A 196 -12.16 11.78 -2.88
C GLY A 196 -13.57 12.11 -2.36
N THR A 197 -14.62 11.63 -3.05
CA THR A 197 -16.02 11.87 -2.63
C THR A 197 -16.71 10.63 -2.05
N ASP A 198 -15.93 9.63 -1.68
CA ASP A 198 -16.39 8.33 -1.18
C ASP A 198 -17.23 8.44 0.08
N ALA A 199 -16.83 9.29 1.04
CA ALA A 199 -17.62 9.55 2.24
C ALA A 199 -18.99 10.14 1.91
N ALA A 200 -19.07 11.07 0.96
CA ALA A 200 -20.33 11.66 0.55
C ALA A 200 -21.29 10.62 -0.06
N LEU A 201 -20.76 9.71 -0.90
CA LEU A 201 -21.55 8.61 -1.46
C LEU A 201 -22.07 7.68 -0.35
N ALA A 202 -21.21 7.28 0.59
CA ALA A 202 -21.61 6.41 1.71
C ALA A 202 -22.70 7.07 2.58
N LEU A 203 -22.56 8.38 2.85
CA LEU A 203 -23.60 9.14 3.60
C LEU A 203 -24.90 9.25 2.81
N GLY A 204 -24.84 9.38 1.48
CA GLY A 204 -26.03 9.34 0.62
C GLY A 204 -26.72 7.96 0.62
N VAL A 205 -25.96 6.89 0.63
CA VAL A 205 -26.49 5.52 0.81
C VAL A 205 -27.16 5.39 2.18
N MET A 206 -26.53 5.88 3.25
CA MET A 206 -27.11 5.89 4.61
C MET A 206 -28.41 6.71 4.68
N HIS A 207 -28.47 7.85 3.96
CA HIS A 207 -29.71 8.62 3.85
C HIS A 207 -30.84 7.76 3.28
N VAL A 208 -30.59 7.02 2.19
CA VAL A 208 -31.61 6.15 1.58
C VAL A 208 -32.02 5.04 2.54
N LEU A 209 -31.05 4.39 3.22
CA LEU A 209 -31.32 3.35 4.21
C LEU A 209 -32.21 3.87 5.34
N ALA A 210 -31.91 5.02 5.93
CA ALA A 210 -32.65 5.62 7.00
C ALA A 210 -34.02 6.14 6.53
N LYS A 211 -34.10 6.77 5.35
CA LYS A 211 -35.35 7.37 4.82
C LYS A 211 -36.37 6.33 4.41
N GLU A 212 -35.93 5.19 3.88
CA GLU A 212 -36.80 4.11 3.39
C GLU A 212 -36.96 2.97 4.41
N ASP A 213 -36.47 3.17 5.64
CA ASP A 213 -36.52 2.17 6.72
C ASP A 213 -35.93 0.80 6.33
N LEU A 214 -34.76 0.84 5.65
CA LEU A 214 -34.02 -0.33 5.21
C LEU A 214 -32.91 -0.73 6.17
N VAL A 215 -32.89 -0.23 7.37
CA VAL A 215 -31.94 -0.54 8.43
C VAL A 215 -32.42 -1.73 9.29
N ASP A 216 -31.45 -2.44 9.90
CA ASP A 216 -31.73 -3.51 10.87
C ASP A 216 -31.75 -2.92 12.28
N HIS A 217 -32.98 -2.48 12.73
CA HIS A 217 -33.16 -1.84 14.05
C HIS A 217 -32.76 -2.75 15.20
N ASP A 218 -33.02 -4.06 15.12
CA ASP A 218 -32.66 -5.00 16.18
C ASP A 218 -31.14 -5.15 16.31
N TYR A 219 -30.44 -5.23 15.17
CA TYR A 219 -28.98 -5.27 15.15
C TYR A 219 -28.39 -3.97 15.70
N ILE A 220 -28.89 -2.82 15.24
CA ILE A 220 -28.44 -1.49 15.66
C ILE A 220 -28.57 -1.33 17.17
N ALA A 221 -29.76 -1.64 17.73
CA ALA A 221 -30.01 -1.50 19.17
C ALA A 221 -29.03 -2.34 20.02
N ARG A 222 -28.71 -3.54 19.56
CA ARG A 222 -27.83 -4.47 20.31
C ARG A 222 -26.35 -4.16 20.14
N TYR A 223 -25.90 -3.87 18.91
CA TYR A 223 -24.49 -3.93 18.54
C TYR A 223 -23.91 -2.60 18.06
N CYS A 224 -24.70 -1.55 17.92
CA CYS A 224 -24.24 -0.26 17.43
C CYS A 224 -24.42 0.86 18.47
N LEU A 225 -23.66 1.94 18.32
CA LEU A 225 -23.70 3.13 19.17
C LEU A 225 -23.85 4.39 18.33
N GLY A 226 -24.81 5.26 18.65
CA GLY A 226 -24.95 6.60 18.05
C GLY A 226 -25.76 6.65 16.76
N TYR A 227 -26.66 5.71 16.52
CA TYR A 227 -27.50 5.66 15.31
C TYR A 227 -28.40 6.88 15.16
N GLU A 228 -29.07 7.32 16.22
CA GLU A 228 -30.04 8.45 16.19
C GLU A 228 -29.34 9.73 15.68
N ALA A 229 -28.15 10.03 16.19
CA ALA A 229 -27.37 11.19 15.76
C ALA A 229 -26.90 11.05 14.31
N LEU A 230 -26.50 9.84 13.87
CA LEU A 230 -26.15 9.57 12.49
C LEU A 230 -27.36 9.74 11.57
N ALA A 231 -28.50 9.15 11.92
CA ALA A 231 -29.72 9.21 11.13
C ALA A 231 -30.20 10.67 10.96
N GLU A 232 -30.22 11.46 12.04
CA GLU A 232 -30.55 12.89 11.97
C GLU A 232 -29.61 13.63 11.00
N ARG A 233 -28.31 13.41 11.11
CA ARG A 233 -27.29 14.02 10.22
C ARG A 233 -27.51 13.67 8.76
N VAL A 234 -27.62 12.37 8.43
CA VAL A 234 -27.71 11.96 7.03
C VAL A 234 -29.04 12.39 6.38
N LEU A 235 -30.15 12.38 7.15
CA LEU A 235 -31.45 12.83 6.64
C LEU A 235 -31.44 14.34 6.36
N ARG A 236 -30.80 15.15 7.19
CA ARG A 236 -30.69 16.60 7.01
C ARG A 236 -29.70 17.00 5.95
N ASP A 237 -28.47 16.43 5.99
CA ASP A 237 -27.31 17.00 5.28
C ASP A 237 -26.95 16.27 3.99
N TYR A 238 -27.40 15.01 3.80
CA TYR A 238 -26.95 14.19 2.68
C TYR A 238 -28.09 13.58 1.83
N PRO A 239 -29.11 14.38 1.43
CA PRO A 239 -30.11 13.89 0.50
C PRO A 239 -29.45 13.55 -0.86
N PRO A 240 -29.97 12.54 -1.61
CA PRO A 240 -29.38 12.07 -2.87
C PRO A 240 -29.07 13.16 -3.88
N GLY A 241 -29.89 14.23 -3.95
CA GLY A 241 -29.65 15.37 -4.84
C GLY A 241 -28.40 16.16 -4.50
N ARG A 242 -28.13 16.41 -3.23
CA ARG A 242 -26.87 17.03 -2.79
C ARG A 242 -25.67 16.14 -3.03
N VAL A 243 -25.81 14.86 -2.70
CA VAL A 243 -24.74 13.86 -2.89
C VAL A 243 -24.40 13.69 -4.38
N ALA A 244 -25.39 13.71 -5.26
CA ALA A 244 -25.19 13.71 -6.73
C ALA A 244 -24.33 14.89 -7.19
N GLY A 245 -24.57 16.09 -6.66
CA GLY A 245 -23.76 17.28 -6.94
C GLY A 245 -22.31 17.15 -6.51
N ILE A 246 -22.05 16.50 -5.35
CA ILE A 246 -20.71 16.26 -4.82
C ILE A 246 -19.98 15.16 -5.62
N THR A 247 -20.63 14.00 -5.79
CA THR A 247 -20.01 12.80 -6.36
C THR A 247 -19.96 12.79 -7.88
N GLY A 248 -20.85 13.58 -8.52
CA GLY A 248 -21.07 13.54 -9.94
C GLY A 248 -21.76 12.27 -10.46
N LEU A 249 -22.36 11.50 -9.56
CA LEU A 249 -23.30 10.42 -9.87
C LEU A 249 -24.70 11.00 -10.02
N THR A 250 -25.60 10.24 -10.64
CA THR A 250 -27.03 10.58 -10.67
C THR A 250 -27.70 10.25 -9.33
N GLN A 251 -28.82 10.91 -9.03
CA GLN A 251 -29.62 10.58 -7.85
C GLN A 251 -30.11 9.13 -7.88
N ASP A 252 -30.47 8.64 -9.08
CA ASP A 252 -30.97 7.27 -9.25
C ASP A 252 -29.86 6.22 -8.97
N GLU A 253 -28.62 6.47 -9.39
CA GLU A 253 -27.50 5.60 -9.04
C GLU A 253 -27.31 5.49 -7.53
N ILE A 254 -27.39 6.61 -6.80
CA ILE A 254 -27.25 6.65 -5.34
C ILE A 254 -28.40 5.91 -4.67
N VAL A 255 -29.66 6.19 -5.10
CA VAL A 255 -30.86 5.56 -4.54
C VAL A 255 -30.87 4.06 -4.84
N ASN A 256 -30.51 3.65 -6.06
CA ASN A 256 -30.46 2.24 -6.45
C ASN A 256 -29.38 1.47 -5.69
N LEU A 257 -28.21 2.08 -5.43
CA LEU A 257 -27.18 1.49 -4.58
C LEU A 257 -27.69 1.29 -3.15
N GLY A 258 -28.30 2.33 -2.56
CA GLY A 258 -28.85 2.27 -1.20
C GLY A 258 -29.95 1.20 -1.06
N ARG A 259 -30.91 1.17 -1.98
CA ARG A 259 -31.96 0.16 -2.02
C ARG A 259 -31.43 -1.25 -2.26
N GLY A 260 -30.48 -1.42 -3.19
CA GLY A 260 -29.87 -2.70 -3.46
C GLY A 260 -29.15 -3.25 -2.24
N TYR A 261 -28.34 -2.42 -1.58
CA TYR A 261 -27.61 -2.80 -0.38
C TYR A 261 -28.53 -3.11 0.81
N GLY A 262 -29.55 -2.26 1.06
CA GLY A 262 -30.48 -2.40 2.19
C GLY A 262 -31.43 -3.59 2.06
N ARG A 263 -31.87 -3.92 0.83
CA ARG A 263 -32.76 -5.05 0.56
C ARG A 263 -32.08 -6.38 0.39
N ALA A 264 -30.74 -6.37 0.27
CA ALA A 264 -29.98 -7.60 0.12
C ALA A 264 -30.14 -8.49 1.37
N ARG A 265 -30.28 -9.77 1.12
CA ARG A 265 -30.34 -10.77 2.18
C ARG A 265 -28.99 -10.92 2.88
N ALA A 266 -27.89 -10.86 2.13
CA ALA A 266 -26.53 -11.02 2.61
C ALA A 266 -25.58 -10.07 1.86
N PRO A 267 -25.64 -8.73 2.12
CA PRO A 267 -24.76 -7.78 1.45
C PRO A 267 -23.32 -7.94 1.90
N PHE A 268 -22.40 -7.99 0.94
CA PHE A 268 -20.96 -8.07 1.21
C PHE A 268 -20.24 -6.85 0.66
N LEU A 269 -19.46 -6.20 1.52
CA LEU A 269 -18.68 -5.00 1.17
C LEU A 269 -17.18 -5.33 1.13
N ARG A 270 -16.56 -5.24 -0.05
CA ARG A 270 -15.10 -5.35 -0.23
C ARG A 270 -14.50 -3.98 -0.46
N VAL A 271 -13.79 -3.46 0.53
CA VAL A 271 -13.20 -2.11 0.49
C VAL A 271 -11.70 -2.20 0.21
N GLY A 272 -11.22 -1.39 -0.75
CA GLY A 272 -9.81 -1.28 -1.10
C GLY A 272 -9.11 -0.09 -0.43
N PHE A 273 -7.78 0.01 -0.66
CA PHE A 273 -6.94 1.08 -0.09
C PHE A 273 -6.89 2.33 -0.98
N ALA A 274 -7.35 2.28 -2.23
CA ALA A 274 -7.20 3.41 -3.15
C ALA A 274 -7.94 4.65 -2.67
N LEU A 275 -9.17 4.47 -2.17
CA LEU A 275 -10.02 5.55 -1.67
C LEU A 275 -9.45 6.26 -0.42
N THR A 276 -8.54 5.61 0.31
CA THR A 276 -7.95 6.20 1.52
C THR A 276 -6.67 7.00 1.24
N ARG A 277 -6.24 7.08 -0.03
CA ARG A 277 -5.10 7.91 -0.44
C ARG A 277 -5.51 9.31 -0.89
N HIS A 278 -6.53 9.84 -0.23
CA HIS A 278 -7.02 11.22 -0.31
C HIS A 278 -6.84 11.90 1.04
N GLU A 279 -6.80 13.23 1.10
CA GLU A 279 -6.68 13.96 2.39
C GLU A 279 -7.76 13.55 3.40
N ASN A 280 -8.98 13.27 2.92
CA ASN A 280 -10.14 12.83 3.71
C ASN A 280 -10.28 11.29 3.78
N GLY A 281 -9.22 10.56 3.48
CA GLY A 281 -9.26 9.11 3.28
C GLY A 281 -9.59 8.31 4.54
N GLY A 282 -9.13 8.76 5.70
CA GLY A 282 -9.44 8.12 6.97
C GLY A 282 -10.92 8.24 7.33
N MET A 283 -11.50 9.44 7.21
CA MET A 283 -12.93 9.66 7.42
C MET A 283 -13.77 8.93 6.37
N ALA A 284 -13.30 8.83 5.12
CA ALA A 284 -13.98 8.06 4.08
C ALA A 284 -14.09 6.58 4.46
N MET A 285 -12.98 5.96 4.91
CA MET A 285 -12.99 4.57 5.38
C MET A 285 -13.90 4.40 6.59
N ARG A 286 -13.80 5.29 7.59
CA ARG A 286 -14.67 5.30 8.76
C ARG A 286 -16.16 5.33 8.36
N THR A 287 -16.51 6.19 7.41
CA THR A 287 -17.89 6.34 6.94
C THR A 287 -18.37 5.05 6.26
N ILE A 288 -17.57 4.48 5.36
CA ILE A 288 -17.91 3.24 4.66
C ILE A 288 -18.04 2.07 5.63
N ALA A 289 -17.18 1.99 6.66
CA ALA A 289 -17.21 0.95 7.69
C ALA A 289 -18.48 0.94 8.54
N CYS A 290 -19.26 2.02 8.52
CA CYS A 290 -20.58 2.08 9.19
C CYS A 290 -21.69 1.32 8.43
N LEU A 291 -21.59 1.18 7.10
CA LEU A 291 -22.64 0.60 6.26
C LEU A 291 -23.07 -0.82 6.68
N PRO A 292 -22.15 -1.76 6.96
CA PRO A 292 -22.52 -3.12 7.39
C PRO A 292 -23.31 -3.15 8.70
N GLY A 293 -23.00 -2.22 9.61
CA GLY A 293 -23.71 -2.10 10.89
C GLY A 293 -25.18 -1.66 10.74
N LEU A 294 -25.46 -0.81 9.75
CA LEU A 294 -26.82 -0.33 9.52
C LEU A 294 -27.78 -1.43 9.05
N VAL A 295 -27.27 -2.42 8.34
CA VAL A 295 -28.09 -3.51 7.77
C VAL A 295 -27.82 -4.88 8.44
N GLY A 296 -27.09 -4.91 9.55
CA GLY A 296 -26.76 -6.14 10.28
C GLY A 296 -25.97 -7.16 9.46
N ALA A 297 -25.15 -6.71 8.50
CA ALA A 297 -24.50 -7.55 7.50
C ALA A 297 -23.54 -8.59 8.12
N PHE A 298 -22.90 -8.29 9.24
CA PHE A 298 -21.90 -9.17 9.86
C PHE A 298 -22.51 -10.49 10.39
N ARG A 299 -23.81 -10.52 10.72
CA ARG A 299 -24.51 -11.71 11.21
C ARG A 299 -25.26 -12.48 10.13
N LYS A 300 -25.16 -12.04 8.88
CA LYS A 300 -25.83 -12.69 7.75
C LYS A 300 -24.83 -13.64 7.05
N PRO A 301 -25.08 -14.96 7.00
CA PRO A 301 -24.20 -15.85 6.24
C PRO A 301 -24.06 -15.37 4.79
N GLY A 302 -22.82 -15.13 4.37
CA GLY A 302 -22.51 -14.53 3.06
C GLY A 302 -22.45 -13.01 3.06
N GLY A 303 -22.91 -12.34 4.13
CA GLY A 303 -22.83 -10.89 4.34
C GLY A 303 -21.54 -10.47 5.06
N GLY A 304 -21.45 -9.17 5.35
CA GLY A 304 -20.34 -8.60 6.10
C GLY A 304 -19.51 -7.60 5.32
N ALA A 305 -18.31 -7.36 5.82
CA ALA A 305 -17.34 -6.48 5.16
C ALA A 305 -15.92 -7.00 5.32
N HIS A 306 -15.13 -6.77 4.28
CA HIS A 306 -13.71 -7.10 4.28
C HIS A 306 -12.89 -5.89 3.79
N HIS A 307 -12.05 -5.38 4.69
CA HIS A 307 -11.02 -4.43 4.38
C HIS A 307 -9.67 -5.16 4.32
N GLU A 308 -9.18 -5.66 5.45
CA GLU A 308 -7.97 -6.46 5.60
C GLU A 308 -8.02 -7.36 6.83
N THR A 309 -6.98 -8.21 6.99
CA THR A 309 -6.88 -9.18 8.09
C THR A 309 -5.65 -8.98 8.97
N ALA A 310 -4.93 -7.85 8.84
CA ALA A 310 -3.58 -7.69 9.40
C ALA A 310 -3.52 -7.83 10.92
N GLN A 311 -4.54 -7.37 11.67
CA GLN A 311 -4.54 -7.41 13.14
C GLN A 311 -5.05 -8.73 13.72
N ALA A 312 -5.59 -9.63 12.89
CA ALA A 312 -5.84 -11.01 13.31
C ALA A 312 -4.53 -11.80 13.48
N PHE A 313 -3.47 -11.38 12.78
CA PHE A 313 -2.12 -11.90 12.99
C PHE A 313 -1.43 -11.07 14.07
N ALA A 314 -1.92 -11.17 15.28
CA ALA A 314 -1.53 -10.36 16.43
C ALA A 314 -0.17 -10.78 16.99
N PHE A 315 0.87 -10.74 16.16
CA PHE A 315 2.24 -11.04 16.56
C PHE A 315 2.74 -10.08 17.65
N ASN A 316 3.64 -10.58 18.51
CA ASN A 316 4.37 -9.76 19.45
C ASN A 316 5.46 -8.94 18.72
N TYR A 317 5.03 -7.85 18.07
CA TYR A 317 5.93 -6.99 17.30
C TYR A 317 6.97 -6.29 18.17
N ASP A 318 6.70 -6.03 19.45
CA ASP A 318 7.66 -5.41 20.36
C ASP A 318 8.86 -6.33 20.58
N ALA A 319 8.63 -7.61 20.80
CA ALA A 319 9.70 -8.59 20.92
C ALA A 319 10.45 -8.80 19.59
N VAL A 320 9.74 -8.88 18.46
CA VAL A 320 10.36 -9.02 17.12
C VAL A 320 11.28 -7.85 16.81
N THR A 321 10.84 -6.62 17.04
CA THR A 321 11.60 -5.40 16.76
C THR A 321 12.60 -5.04 17.86
N GLY A 322 12.50 -5.64 19.04
CA GLY A 322 13.29 -5.29 20.22
C GLY A 322 12.82 -3.99 20.91
N ALA A 323 11.62 -3.52 20.60
CA ALA A 323 11.07 -2.29 21.20
C ALA A 323 10.83 -2.47 22.71
N ASP A 324 10.49 -3.68 23.18
CA ASP A 324 10.38 -4.06 24.58
C ASP A 324 11.69 -3.90 25.36
N ARG A 325 12.84 -4.07 24.71
CA ARG A 325 14.19 -4.01 25.27
C ARG A 325 14.82 -2.64 25.14
N PHE A 326 14.82 -2.08 23.94
CA PHE A 326 15.50 -0.81 23.64
C PHE A 326 14.65 0.44 23.92
N ARG A 327 13.32 0.29 24.00
CA ARG A 327 12.36 1.38 24.31
C ARG A 327 12.67 2.68 23.54
N PRO A 328 12.68 2.64 22.19
CA PRO A 328 13.16 3.76 21.40
C PRO A 328 12.28 5.00 21.61
N THR A 329 12.91 6.13 21.89
CA THR A 329 12.25 7.45 22.08
C THR A 329 12.70 8.46 21.04
N THR A 330 13.54 8.07 20.08
CA THR A 330 14.05 8.91 19.00
C THR A 330 12.93 9.43 18.09
N ARG A 331 13.20 10.51 17.36
CA ARG A 331 12.22 11.14 16.48
C ARG A 331 11.64 10.15 15.45
N GLU A 332 10.38 10.39 15.10
CA GLU A 332 9.69 9.66 14.05
C GLU A 332 9.65 10.50 12.76
N ILE A 333 10.07 9.88 11.66
CA ILE A 333 10.05 10.49 10.33
C ILE A 333 9.01 9.77 9.48
N ASN A 334 8.03 10.51 8.97
CA ASN A 334 7.03 9.97 8.07
C ASN A 334 7.66 9.72 6.69
N MET A 335 7.58 8.48 6.19
CA MET A 335 8.21 8.07 4.94
C MET A 335 7.72 8.85 3.70
N VAL A 336 6.52 9.42 3.75
CA VAL A 336 5.94 10.25 2.68
C VAL A 336 6.72 11.57 2.53
N LYS A 337 7.36 12.04 3.61
CA LYS A 337 8.11 13.29 3.68
C LYS A 337 9.60 13.16 3.31
N LEU A 338 10.03 12.04 2.73
CA LEU A 338 11.46 11.77 2.52
C LEU A 338 12.20 12.91 1.82
N GLY A 339 11.66 13.48 0.75
CA GLY A 339 12.32 14.58 0.02
C GLY A 339 12.48 15.84 0.87
N GLU A 340 11.46 16.20 1.64
CA GLU A 340 11.50 17.33 2.60
C GLU A 340 12.56 17.08 3.67
N VAL A 341 12.53 15.92 4.30
CA VAL A 341 13.43 15.56 5.39
C VAL A 341 14.90 15.55 4.94
N LEU A 342 15.21 14.98 3.79
CA LEU A 342 16.58 14.97 3.28
C LEU A 342 17.11 16.38 2.96
N LEU A 343 16.25 17.33 2.58
CA LEU A 343 16.67 18.67 2.16
C LEU A 343 16.56 19.73 3.27
N GLU A 344 15.62 19.60 4.19
CA GLU A 344 15.23 20.69 5.10
C GLU A 344 15.45 20.38 6.58
N GLU A 345 15.48 19.09 6.96
CA GLU A 345 15.68 18.74 8.37
C GLU A 345 17.08 19.17 8.86
N ARG A 346 17.15 19.84 10.03
CA ARG A 346 18.38 20.41 10.55
C ARG A 346 18.71 20.04 12.00
N ASN A 347 17.79 19.40 12.71
CA ASN A 347 17.98 19.14 14.15
C ASN A 347 17.65 17.68 14.54
N PRO A 348 18.62 16.78 14.39
CA PRO A 348 19.82 16.86 13.56
C PRO A 348 19.49 16.68 12.07
N PRO A 349 20.35 17.13 11.13
CA PRO A 349 20.17 16.82 9.72
C PRO A 349 20.33 15.32 9.47
N VAL A 350 19.66 14.79 8.45
CA VAL A 350 19.90 13.39 8.03
C VAL A 350 21.24 13.34 7.28
N GLN A 351 22.20 12.62 7.83
CA GLN A 351 23.57 12.44 7.32
C GLN A 351 23.85 11.02 6.81
N ALA A 352 23.02 10.06 7.23
CA ALA A 352 23.07 8.71 6.67
C ALA A 352 21.66 8.18 6.37
N LEU A 353 21.53 7.47 5.25
CA LEU A 353 20.30 6.79 4.82
C LEU A 353 20.61 5.32 4.55
N TYR A 354 19.94 4.40 5.23
CA TYR A 354 20.03 2.97 4.93
C TYR A 354 18.71 2.47 4.35
N VAL A 355 18.72 2.13 3.06
CA VAL A 355 17.52 1.66 2.34
C VAL A 355 17.55 0.14 2.20
N TYR A 356 16.48 -0.53 2.61
CA TYR A 356 16.27 -1.97 2.39
C TYR A 356 14.78 -2.27 2.18
N ASN A 357 14.45 -3.30 1.44
CA ASN A 357 13.07 -3.66 1.10
C ASN A 357 12.25 -2.50 0.50
N SER A 358 12.88 -1.53 -0.14
CA SER A 358 12.20 -0.34 -0.67
C SER A 358 13.00 0.29 -1.82
N ASN A 359 12.28 1.01 -2.71
CA ASN A 359 12.86 1.75 -3.83
C ASN A 359 12.32 3.20 -3.83
N PRO A 360 12.72 4.04 -2.83
CA PRO A 360 12.15 5.38 -2.65
C PRO A 360 12.33 6.32 -3.84
N ALA A 361 13.41 6.21 -4.61
CA ALA A 361 13.62 7.04 -5.81
C ALA A 361 12.52 6.85 -6.86
N ALA A 362 11.91 5.65 -6.92
CA ALA A 362 10.81 5.36 -7.83
C ALA A 362 9.42 5.57 -7.20
N ILE A 363 9.26 5.34 -5.86
CA ILE A 363 7.93 5.22 -5.26
C ILE A 363 7.51 6.38 -4.36
N ALA A 364 8.45 7.17 -3.84
CA ALA A 364 8.11 8.27 -2.95
C ALA A 364 7.51 9.46 -3.73
N PRO A 365 6.48 10.15 -3.19
CA PRO A 365 5.92 11.34 -3.82
C PRO A 365 6.89 12.52 -3.80
N ASP A 366 6.61 13.56 -4.58
CA ASP A 366 7.52 14.68 -4.83
C ASP A 366 8.92 14.19 -5.24
N GLN A 367 8.92 13.36 -6.28
CA GLN A 367 10.11 12.66 -6.77
C GLN A 367 11.28 13.60 -7.05
N SER A 368 11.01 14.83 -7.47
CA SER A 368 12.07 15.83 -7.75
C SER A 368 12.86 16.17 -6.48
N ARG A 369 12.19 16.35 -5.35
CA ARG A 369 12.85 16.62 -4.07
C ARG A 369 13.53 15.38 -3.50
N VAL A 370 12.94 14.21 -3.69
CA VAL A 370 13.56 12.93 -3.30
C VAL A 370 14.87 12.74 -4.04
N HIS A 371 14.89 12.91 -5.36
CA HIS A 371 16.11 12.80 -6.16
C HIS A 371 17.16 13.86 -5.77
N ALA A 372 16.75 15.11 -5.52
CA ALA A 372 17.65 16.16 -5.04
C ALA A 372 18.29 15.80 -3.69
N GLY A 373 17.48 15.27 -2.75
CA GLY A 373 17.96 14.82 -1.45
C GLY A 373 18.95 13.65 -1.56
N LEU A 374 18.64 12.65 -2.40
CA LEU A 374 19.51 11.48 -2.64
C LEU A 374 20.83 11.84 -3.34
N LYS A 375 20.86 12.94 -4.12
CA LYS A 375 22.08 13.43 -4.79
C LYS A 375 23.04 14.17 -3.86
N ARG A 376 22.67 14.46 -2.63
CA ARG A 376 23.56 15.12 -1.68
C ARG A 376 24.84 14.31 -1.46
N GLU A 377 26.02 14.90 -1.72
CA GLU A 377 27.30 14.24 -1.53
C GLU A 377 27.69 14.08 -0.05
N ASP A 378 27.10 14.91 0.85
CA ASP A 378 27.26 14.81 2.29
C ASP A 378 26.33 13.75 2.94
N LEU A 379 25.37 13.18 2.20
CA LEU A 379 24.50 12.11 2.65
C LEU A 379 25.16 10.75 2.37
N PHE A 380 25.56 10.03 3.39
CA PHE A 380 26.03 8.64 3.22
C PHE A 380 24.87 7.67 3.01
N THR A 381 24.78 7.07 1.82
CA THR A 381 23.63 6.24 1.42
C THR A 381 24.04 4.77 1.23
N VAL A 382 23.45 3.87 1.99
CA VAL A 382 23.58 2.42 1.85
C VAL A 382 22.28 1.86 1.28
N VAL A 383 22.39 1.01 0.24
CA VAL A 383 21.21 0.35 -0.37
C VAL A 383 21.42 -1.16 -0.37
N HIS A 384 20.59 -1.89 0.36
CA HIS A 384 20.56 -3.36 0.40
C HIS A 384 19.39 -3.86 -0.45
N GLU A 385 19.68 -4.29 -1.68
CA GLU A 385 18.66 -4.54 -2.71
C GLU A 385 18.99 -5.79 -3.54
N GLN A 386 17.95 -6.38 -4.13
CA GLN A 386 18.03 -7.57 -4.98
C GLN A 386 18.53 -7.26 -6.39
N ILE A 387 18.10 -6.15 -6.97
CA ILE A 387 18.38 -5.75 -8.35
C ILE A 387 18.70 -4.25 -8.43
N HIS A 388 19.30 -3.83 -9.54
CA HIS A 388 19.73 -2.45 -9.78
C HIS A 388 18.53 -1.53 -10.02
N THR A 389 17.90 -1.04 -8.91
CA THR A 389 16.76 -0.11 -8.93
C THR A 389 17.19 1.34 -9.12
N ASP A 390 16.24 2.28 -9.30
CA ASP A 390 16.54 3.72 -9.34
C ASP A 390 17.25 4.21 -8.07
N THR A 391 16.91 3.65 -6.90
CA THR A 391 17.52 4.04 -5.63
C THR A 391 18.97 3.63 -5.54
N VAL A 392 19.35 2.51 -6.15
CA VAL A 392 20.73 2.02 -6.19
C VAL A 392 21.67 3.03 -6.85
N ASP A 393 21.22 3.74 -7.87
CA ASP A 393 22.04 4.73 -8.59
C ASP A 393 22.57 5.85 -7.67
N TYR A 394 21.95 6.09 -6.52
CA TYR A 394 22.34 7.10 -5.53
C TYR A 394 23.13 6.55 -4.34
N ALA A 395 23.38 5.24 -4.29
CA ALA A 395 24.08 4.62 -3.17
C ALA A 395 25.58 4.95 -3.15
N ASP A 396 26.16 5.04 -1.96
CA ASP A 396 27.61 5.01 -1.73
C ASP A 396 28.09 3.56 -1.59
N ILE A 397 27.30 2.74 -0.88
CA ILE A 397 27.52 1.29 -0.73
C ILE A 397 26.27 0.55 -1.17
N VAL A 398 26.45 -0.46 -2.01
CA VAL A 398 25.40 -1.40 -2.45
C VAL A 398 25.67 -2.77 -1.85
N LEU A 399 24.67 -3.37 -1.24
CA LEU A 399 24.72 -4.70 -0.65
C LEU A 399 23.75 -5.64 -1.38
N PRO A 400 24.18 -6.88 -1.74
CA PRO A 400 23.32 -7.84 -2.41
C PRO A 400 22.34 -8.51 -1.44
N ALA A 401 21.03 -8.40 -1.75
CA ALA A 401 19.95 -9.02 -0.99
C ALA A 401 19.41 -10.27 -1.70
N PRO A 402 19.12 -11.36 -0.98
CA PRO A 402 18.45 -12.54 -1.53
C PRO A 402 16.96 -12.29 -1.74
N THR A 403 16.34 -13.12 -2.60
CA THR A 403 14.88 -13.15 -2.78
C THR A 403 14.24 -14.08 -1.74
N PHE A 404 12.90 -14.07 -1.65
CA PHE A 404 12.18 -14.95 -0.72
C PHE A 404 12.37 -16.45 -1.01
N LEU A 405 12.92 -16.82 -2.16
CA LEU A 405 13.25 -18.21 -2.50
C LEU A 405 14.59 -18.67 -1.90
N GLU A 406 15.35 -17.75 -1.30
CA GLU A 406 16.74 -17.94 -0.86
C GLU A 406 16.89 -17.81 0.67
N TYR A 407 15.81 -17.61 1.45
CA TYR A 407 15.87 -17.50 2.92
C TYR A 407 14.61 -18.01 3.61
N LEU A 408 14.72 -18.21 4.93
CA LEU A 408 13.62 -18.60 5.80
C LEU A 408 12.89 -17.37 6.32
N ASP A 409 11.53 -17.37 6.24
CA ASP A 409 10.71 -16.32 6.85
C ASP A 409 9.29 -16.81 7.14
N LEU A 410 8.55 -16.04 7.95
CA LEU A 410 7.15 -16.26 8.30
C LEU A 410 6.25 -15.25 7.57
N TYR A 411 5.22 -15.74 6.89
CA TYR A 411 4.32 -14.92 6.07
C TYR A 411 2.89 -14.92 6.59
N LYS A 412 2.27 -13.73 6.55
CA LYS A 412 0.84 -13.48 6.75
C LYS A 412 0.22 -12.88 5.48
N SER A 413 -1.10 -12.73 5.45
CA SER A 413 -1.84 -12.16 4.32
C SER A 413 -2.73 -10.98 4.74
N TYR A 414 -3.17 -10.18 3.78
CA TYR A 414 -4.24 -9.17 3.96
C TYR A 414 -5.64 -9.71 3.58
N GLY A 415 -5.73 -10.80 2.83
CA GLY A 415 -6.96 -11.26 2.22
C GLY A 415 -7.38 -12.66 2.65
N HIS A 416 -6.67 -13.27 3.59
CA HIS A 416 -7.05 -14.55 4.20
C HIS A 416 -6.37 -14.72 5.56
N TYR A 417 -6.82 -15.69 6.32
CA TYR A 417 -6.42 -15.93 7.70
C TYR A 417 -5.38 -17.06 7.88
N TYR A 418 -4.53 -17.30 6.88
CA TYR A 418 -3.52 -18.36 6.94
C TYR A 418 -2.12 -17.80 7.12
N LEU A 419 -1.37 -18.39 8.06
CA LEU A 419 0.07 -18.26 8.24
C LEU A 419 0.79 -19.32 7.43
N GLN A 420 1.94 -18.98 6.87
CA GLN A 420 2.79 -19.92 6.14
C GLN A 420 4.26 -19.65 6.43
N MET A 421 5.04 -20.71 6.48
CA MET A 421 6.50 -20.66 6.50
C MET A 421 7.04 -20.68 5.07
N GLY A 422 7.87 -19.71 4.71
CA GLY A 422 8.67 -19.71 3.48
C GLY A 422 10.03 -20.30 3.78
N LYS A 423 10.34 -21.46 3.20
CA LYS A 423 11.66 -22.09 3.28
C LYS A 423 12.49 -21.78 2.05
N PRO A 424 13.83 -21.67 2.16
CA PRO A 424 14.67 -21.49 1.00
C PRO A 424 14.52 -22.69 0.03
N ALA A 425 14.32 -22.40 -1.23
CA ALA A 425 14.29 -23.37 -2.32
C ALA A 425 15.68 -23.57 -2.94
N ILE A 426 16.54 -22.56 -2.85
CA ILE A 426 17.91 -22.54 -3.35
C ILE A 426 18.79 -21.78 -2.35
N GLU A 427 20.11 -21.99 -2.46
CA GLU A 427 21.08 -21.16 -1.77
C GLU A 427 21.09 -19.73 -2.34
N PRO A 428 21.47 -18.71 -1.54
CA PRO A 428 21.59 -17.35 -2.00
C PRO A 428 22.52 -17.22 -3.21
N LEU A 429 22.07 -16.49 -4.25
CA LEU A 429 22.86 -16.28 -5.45
C LEU A 429 24.02 -15.31 -5.19
N GLY A 430 25.20 -15.65 -5.67
CA GLY A 430 26.39 -14.85 -5.48
C GLY A 430 26.80 -14.78 -4.01
N GLU A 431 26.98 -13.57 -3.51
CA GLU A 431 27.28 -13.30 -2.09
C GLU A 431 26.10 -12.65 -1.36
N ALA A 432 24.85 -12.83 -1.85
CA ALA A 432 23.68 -12.21 -1.23
C ALA A 432 23.47 -12.71 0.19
N ARG A 433 23.14 -11.79 1.13
CA ARG A 433 22.89 -12.10 2.55
C ARG A 433 21.53 -11.57 2.99
N PRO A 434 20.77 -12.36 3.78
CA PRO A 434 19.50 -11.91 4.37
C PRO A 434 19.68 -10.68 5.26
N ASN A 435 18.64 -9.85 5.39
CA ASN A 435 18.68 -8.65 6.21
C ASN A 435 19.13 -8.93 7.65
N LEU A 436 18.60 -10.00 8.26
CA LEU A 436 18.95 -10.36 9.65
C LEU A 436 20.44 -10.63 9.82
N GLU A 437 21.06 -11.34 8.88
CA GLU A 437 22.51 -11.62 8.90
C GLU A 437 23.33 -10.33 8.79
N VAL A 438 22.95 -9.44 7.86
CA VAL A 438 23.63 -8.17 7.64
C VAL A 438 23.55 -7.26 8.87
N PHE A 439 22.37 -7.09 9.46
CA PHE A 439 22.21 -6.24 10.64
C PHE A 439 22.90 -6.82 11.89
N ARG A 440 22.92 -8.13 12.02
CA ARG A 440 23.70 -8.83 13.07
C ARG A 440 25.20 -8.58 12.90
N ALA A 441 25.72 -8.68 11.67
CA ALA A 441 27.12 -8.41 11.37
C ALA A 441 27.49 -6.93 11.60
N LEU A 442 26.63 -5.99 11.23
CA LEU A 442 26.83 -4.56 11.50
C LEU A 442 26.83 -4.27 13.00
N ALA A 443 25.90 -4.86 13.76
CA ALA A 443 25.82 -4.67 15.20
C ALA A 443 27.12 -5.12 15.90
N ARG A 444 27.66 -6.26 15.54
CA ARG A 444 28.94 -6.75 16.06
C ARG A 444 30.10 -5.80 15.75
N ARG A 445 30.15 -5.22 14.54
CA ARG A 445 31.16 -4.22 14.16
C ARG A 445 31.00 -2.90 14.91
N CYS A 446 29.79 -2.51 15.23
CA CYS A 446 29.53 -1.36 16.09
C CYS A 446 29.78 -1.65 17.59
N GLY A 447 30.23 -2.86 17.95
CA GLY A 447 30.51 -3.25 19.33
C GLY A 447 29.26 -3.52 20.18
N PHE A 448 28.09 -3.76 19.56
CA PHE A 448 26.88 -4.11 20.28
C PHE A 448 26.90 -5.59 20.70
N THR A 449 26.67 -5.84 21.99
CA THR A 449 26.74 -7.19 22.60
C THR A 449 25.41 -7.64 23.19
N ASP A 450 24.33 -6.96 22.87
CA ASP A 450 22.99 -7.27 23.37
C ASP A 450 22.53 -8.64 22.83
N ALA A 451 22.18 -9.56 23.69
CA ALA A 451 21.91 -10.98 23.36
C ALA A 451 20.82 -11.13 22.26
N CYS A 452 19.81 -10.25 22.23
CA CYS A 452 18.74 -10.30 21.24
C CYS A 452 19.20 -10.02 19.80
N ILE A 453 20.41 -9.47 19.61
CA ILE A 453 21.00 -9.24 18.29
C ILE A 453 21.42 -10.57 17.65
N ASP A 454 21.74 -11.56 18.44
CA ASP A 454 22.17 -12.88 17.97
C ASP A 454 21.01 -13.88 17.74
N ASP A 455 19.78 -13.48 18.04
CA ASP A 455 18.59 -14.32 17.81
C ASP A 455 18.52 -14.80 16.35
N THR A 456 18.25 -16.09 16.15
CA THR A 456 18.04 -16.69 14.83
C THR A 456 16.67 -16.34 14.26
N GLU A 457 16.44 -16.65 12.98
CA GLU A 457 15.11 -16.52 12.37
C GLU A 457 14.04 -17.29 13.15
N ILE A 458 14.37 -18.48 13.62
CA ILE A 458 13.49 -19.34 14.43
C ILE A 458 13.20 -18.69 15.80
N ASP A 459 14.19 -18.10 16.45
CA ASP A 459 14.00 -17.42 17.73
C ASP A 459 13.07 -16.22 17.59
N ILE A 460 13.25 -15.42 16.52
CA ILE A 460 12.38 -14.28 16.22
C ILE A 460 10.96 -14.74 15.88
N MET A 461 10.78 -15.84 15.16
CA MET A 461 9.46 -16.41 14.86
C MET A 461 8.76 -16.91 16.12
N ARG A 462 9.49 -17.57 17.05
CA ARG A 462 8.94 -17.95 18.36
C ARG A 462 8.50 -16.73 19.16
N GLN A 463 9.33 -15.68 19.19
CA GLN A 463 8.97 -14.42 19.85
C GLN A 463 7.75 -13.74 19.17
N ALA A 464 7.64 -13.80 17.85
CA ALA A 464 6.47 -13.29 17.15
C ALA A 464 5.18 -13.99 17.53
N LEU A 465 5.23 -15.31 17.71
CA LEU A 465 4.10 -16.15 18.09
C LEU A 465 3.81 -16.17 19.59
N ASP A 466 4.76 -15.74 20.42
CA ASP A 466 4.57 -15.55 21.88
C ASP A 466 3.71 -14.29 22.12
N SER A 467 2.43 -14.45 21.90
CA SER A 467 1.43 -13.40 21.95
C SER A 467 0.25 -13.83 22.84
N SER A 468 -0.28 -12.88 23.60
CA SER A 468 -1.49 -13.10 24.42
C SER A 468 -2.80 -13.18 23.59
N SER A 469 -2.71 -13.07 22.28
CA SER A 469 -3.88 -13.08 21.41
C SER A 469 -4.48 -14.48 21.26
N GLU A 470 -5.78 -14.61 21.49
CA GLU A 470 -6.54 -15.83 21.23
C GLU A 470 -6.42 -16.31 19.78
N PHE A 471 -6.24 -15.39 18.84
CA PHE A 471 -6.10 -15.72 17.40
C PHE A 471 -4.85 -16.56 17.11
N LEU A 472 -3.80 -16.48 17.92
CA LEU A 472 -2.57 -17.24 17.76
C LEU A 472 -2.43 -18.41 18.74
N ALA A 473 -3.40 -18.61 19.63
CA ALA A 473 -3.35 -19.68 20.64
C ALA A 473 -3.16 -21.07 19.99
N GLY A 474 -2.15 -21.81 20.45
CA GLY A 474 -1.82 -23.17 19.96
C GLY A 474 -1.16 -23.21 18.59
N ILE A 475 -0.70 -22.06 18.08
CA ILE A 475 0.13 -21.98 16.85
C ILE A 475 1.58 -21.76 17.27
N ASP A 476 2.45 -22.69 16.90
CA ASP A 476 3.88 -22.66 17.15
C ASP A 476 4.71 -22.80 15.87
N VAL A 477 6.02 -22.58 16.01
CA VAL A 477 6.96 -22.66 14.89
C VAL A 477 7.06 -24.07 14.35
N GLU A 478 7.00 -25.08 15.21
CA GLU A 478 7.13 -26.51 14.89
C GLU A 478 5.99 -26.93 13.94
N ARG A 479 4.77 -26.47 14.21
CA ARG A 479 3.59 -26.70 13.35
C ARG A 479 3.76 -26.00 12.00
N LEU A 480 4.25 -24.75 11.97
CA LEU A 480 4.48 -23.99 10.74
C LEU A 480 5.62 -24.60 9.91
N MET A 481 6.61 -25.20 10.54
CA MET A 481 7.72 -25.90 9.87
C MET A 481 7.28 -27.15 9.10
N SER A 482 6.06 -27.67 9.31
CA SER A 482 5.51 -28.73 8.45
C SER A 482 5.35 -28.27 6.99
N GLY A 483 5.24 -26.93 6.76
CA GLY A 483 5.01 -26.32 5.46
C GLY A 483 3.54 -26.22 5.08
N GLU A 484 2.62 -26.66 5.94
CA GLU A 484 1.19 -26.52 5.73
C GLU A 484 0.71 -25.12 6.11
N PRO A 485 -0.27 -24.55 5.39
CA PRO A 485 -0.91 -23.30 5.79
C PRO A 485 -1.67 -23.49 7.10
N VAL A 486 -1.37 -22.68 8.11
CA VAL A 486 -2.05 -22.72 9.41
C VAL A 486 -3.01 -21.55 9.52
N ARG A 487 -4.30 -21.82 9.68
CA ARG A 487 -5.31 -20.77 9.88
C ARG A 487 -5.22 -20.25 11.32
N VAL A 488 -5.22 -18.93 11.48
CA VAL A 488 -5.40 -18.30 12.79
C VAL A 488 -6.83 -18.51 13.30
N ASN A 489 -7.05 -18.45 14.62
CA ASN A 489 -8.30 -18.82 15.28
C ASN A 489 -9.40 -17.74 15.12
N VAL A 490 -9.60 -17.24 13.90
CA VAL A 490 -10.75 -16.38 13.57
C VAL A 490 -11.87 -17.28 13.05
N PRO A 491 -13.10 -17.16 13.57
CA PRO A 491 -14.23 -17.96 13.11
C PRO A 491 -14.44 -17.86 11.61
N VAL A 492 -14.75 -19.00 10.93
CA VAL A 492 -15.00 -19.03 9.48
C VAL A 492 -16.44 -18.69 9.15
N GLU A 493 -17.36 -19.32 9.86
CA GLU A 493 -18.82 -19.29 9.58
C GLU A 493 -19.55 -18.36 10.54
N ALA A 494 -18.92 -18.01 11.65
CA ALA A 494 -19.48 -17.10 12.63
C ALA A 494 -19.11 -15.64 12.30
N ASP A 495 -19.93 -14.73 12.83
CA ASP A 495 -19.65 -13.31 12.89
C ASP A 495 -18.29 -13.09 13.61
N PRO A 496 -17.29 -12.47 12.99
CA PRO A 496 -16.01 -12.18 13.66
C PRO A 496 -16.19 -11.25 14.89
N PHE A 497 -17.38 -10.70 15.07
CA PHE A 497 -17.76 -9.81 16.16
C PHE A 497 -18.86 -10.42 17.06
N GLU A 498 -19.03 -11.74 17.09
CA GLU A 498 -20.03 -12.44 17.88
C GLU A 498 -19.98 -12.05 19.38
N HIS A 499 -18.77 -11.82 19.89
CA HIS A 499 -18.54 -11.42 21.29
C HIS A 499 -18.45 -9.89 21.47
N GLY A 500 -18.82 -9.11 20.46
CA GLY A 500 -18.73 -7.66 20.43
C GLY A 500 -17.62 -7.14 19.54
N PHE A 501 -17.63 -5.84 19.29
CA PHE A 501 -16.61 -5.15 18.49
C PHE A 501 -15.41 -4.79 19.38
N TYR A 502 -14.23 -4.59 18.74
CA TYR A 502 -12.97 -4.27 19.43
C TYR A 502 -12.85 -2.78 19.81
N THR A 503 -13.95 -2.03 19.77
CA THR A 503 -14.03 -0.64 20.20
C THR A 503 -14.10 -0.54 21.73
N PRO A 504 -13.86 0.64 22.34
CA PRO A 504 -13.99 0.84 23.77
C PRO A 504 -15.41 0.57 24.30
N SER A 505 -16.44 0.78 23.50
CA SER A 505 -17.83 0.51 23.87
C SER A 505 -18.24 -0.97 23.71
N GLY A 506 -17.39 -1.79 23.07
CA GLY A 506 -17.76 -3.13 22.64
C GLY A 506 -18.78 -3.17 21.50
N LYS A 507 -19.14 -2.02 20.92
CA LYS A 507 -20.13 -1.87 19.85
C LYS A 507 -19.49 -1.25 18.59
N LEU A 508 -20.12 -1.42 17.44
CA LEU A 508 -19.82 -0.63 16.25
C LEU A 508 -20.17 0.83 16.50
N GLU A 509 -19.18 1.72 16.39
CA GLU A 509 -19.35 3.13 16.78
C GLU A 509 -19.68 4.00 15.57
N PHE A 510 -20.97 4.35 15.37
CA PHE A 510 -21.37 5.45 14.48
C PHE A 510 -20.95 6.79 15.07
N TYR A 511 -21.11 6.98 16.39
CA TYR A 511 -20.53 8.08 17.14
C TYR A 511 -19.28 7.60 17.86
N SER A 512 -18.14 8.25 17.63
CA SER A 512 -16.86 7.87 18.24
C SER A 512 -16.29 8.95 19.13
N GLU A 513 -16.26 8.69 20.43
CA GLU A 513 -15.59 9.56 21.41
C GLU A 513 -14.08 9.70 21.14
N ARG A 514 -13.46 8.69 20.54
CA ARG A 514 -12.04 8.76 20.14
C ARG A 514 -11.80 9.82 19.08
N MET A 515 -12.70 9.92 18.09
CA MET A 515 -12.66 10.96 17.07
C MET A 515 -12.78 12.35 17.68
N ALA A 516 -13.75 12.54 18.58
CA ALA A 516 -13.95 13.82 19.28
C ALA A 516 -12.70 14.24 20.06
N ARG A 517 -12.04 13.31 20.78
CA ARG A 517 -10.81 13.60 21.53
C ARG A 517 -9.63 13.97 20.64
N LEU A 518 -9.60 13.47 19.41
CA LEU A 518 -8.60 13.82 18.40
C LEU A 518 -8.90 15.14 17.68
N GLY A 519 -10.02 15.80 18.00
CA GLY A 519 -10.45 17.04 17.36
C GLY A 519 -11.13 16.86 16.00
N HIS A 520 -11.50 15.61 15.66
CA HIS A 520 -12.27 15.28 14.47
C HIS A 520 -13.77 15.21 14.75
N ASP A 521 -14.58 15.26 13.68
CA ASP A 521 -16.03 15.05 13.81
C ASP A 521 -16.31 13.63 14.38
N PRO A 522 -17.04 13.50 15.48
CA PRO A 522 -17.35 12.20 16.08
C PRO A 522 -18.27 11.34 15.24
N LEU A 523 -19.03 11.93 14.33
CA LEU A 523 -19.90 11.26 13.38
C LEU A 523 -19.25 11.19 11.99
N PRO A 524 -19.61 10.23 11.15
CA PRO A 524 -19.26 10.21 9.74
C PRO A 524 -19.59 11.53 9.03
N ALA A 525 -18.64 12.07 8.29
CA ALA A 525 -18.78 13.35 7.59
C ALA A 525 -18.00 13.34 6.26
N TYR A 526 -18.38 14.23 5.35
CA TYR A 526 -17.63 14.52 4.14
C TYR A 526 -16.92 15.86 4.27
N HIS A 527 -15.63 15.88 3.96
CA HIS A 527 -14.82 17.09 3.81
C HIS A 527 -14.15 17.06 2.45
N ALA A 528 -14.16 18.17 1.74
CA ALA A 528 -13.49 18.29 0.46
C ALA A 528 -11.96 18.26 0.63
N CYS A 529 -11.26 17.61 -0.28
CA CYS A 529 -9.80 17.69 -0.33
C CYS A 529 -9.32 19.06 -0.79
N THR A 530 -8.15 19.49 -0.33
CA THR A 530 -7.53 20.77 -0.78
C THR A 530 -7.30 20.75 -2.29
N GLU A 531 -6.84 19.63 -2.85
CA GLU A 531 -6.67 19.44 -4.28
C GLU A 531 -7.90 18.75 -4.87
N SER A 532 -8.99 19.51 -4.98
CA SER A 532 -10.26 19.08 -5.57
C SER A 532 -10.90 20.22 -6.38
N PRO A 533 -11.90 19.94 -7.21
CA PRO A 533 -12.66 20.98 -7.94
C PRO A 533 -13.33 22.01 -7.04
N GLU A 534 -13.55 21.70 -5.75
CA GLU A 534 -14.12 22.63 -4.78
C GLU A 534 -13.16 23.75 -4.39
N ASN A 535 -11.84 23.58 -4.60
CA ASN A 535 -10.85 24.64 -4.52
C ASN A 535 -10.77 25.39 -5.87
N ALA A 536 -11.66 26.33 -6.10
CA ALA A 536 -11.79 27.04 -7.36
C ALA A 536 -10.49 27.70 -7.86
N ALA A 537 -9.68 28.26 -6.95
CA ALA A 537 -8.42 28.94 -7.31
C ALA A 537 -7.37 27.95 -7.84
N LEU A 538 -7.23 26.81 -7.20
CA LEU A 538 -6.28 25.77 -7.61
C LEU A 538 -6.79 25.04 -8.86
N HIS A 539 -8.09 24.72 -8.89
CA HIS A 539 -8.74 24.07 -10.03
C HIS A 539 -8.70 24.91 -11.31
N ALA A 540 -8.75 26.25 -11.22
CA ALA A 540 -8.58 27.12 -12.37
C ALA A 540 -7.19 27.01 -13.02
N ARG A 541 -6.15 26.65 -12.26
CA ARG A 541 -4.77 26.45 -12.73
C ARG A 541 -4.51 25.02 -13.17
N PHE A 542 -5.09 24.05 -12.46
CA PHE A 542 -4.88 22.61 -12.64
C PHE A 542 -6.24 21.89 -12.64
N PRO A 543 -6.94 21.87 -13.77
CA PRO A 543 -8.36 21.46 -13.82
C PRO A 543 -8.60 19.95 -13.83
N LEU A 544 -7.54 19.12 -13.85
CA LEU A 544 -7.68 17.68 -13.94
C LEU A 544 -7.23 17.00 -12.64
N GLN A 545 -8.06 16.11 -12.09
CA GLN A 545 -7.68 15.25 -10.99
C GLN A 545 -6.85 14.06 -11.51
N LEU A 546 -5.63 13.90 -11.01
CA LEU A 546 -4.75 12.80 -11.38
C LEU A 546 -4.91 11.63 -10.40
N LEU A 547 -5.14 10.44 -10.95
CA LEU A 547 -5.06 9.17 -10.26
C LEU A 547 -3.79 8.42 -10.67
N ALA A 548 -2.91 8.14 -9.69
CA ALA A 548 -1.73 7.31 -9.87
C ALA A 548 -2.05 5.86 -9.49
N SER A 549 -2.70 5.14 -10.40
CA SER A 549 -3.20 3.78 -10.16
C SER A 549 -2.12 2.71 -10.37
N PRO A 550 -2.13 1.59 -9.60
CA PRO A 550 -1.19 0.50 -9.82
C PRO A 550 -1.47 -0.23 -11.14
N SER A 551 -0.39 -0.57 -11.88
CA SER A 551 -0.48 -1.42 -13.07
C SER A 551 -0.80 -2.86 -12.71
N VAL A 552 -1.51 -3.56 -13.62
CA VAL A 552 -1.70 -5.01 -13.52
C VAL A 552 -0.39 -5.78 -13.75
N HIS A 553 0.58 -5.18 -14.44
CA HIS A 553 1.84 -5.82 -14.82
C HIS A 553 2.94 -5.68 -13.78
N PHE A 554 2.86 -4.68 -12.90
CA PHE A 554 3.83 -4.44 -11.84
C PHE A 554 3.23 -4.70 -10.46
N LEU A 555 4.06 -5.00 -9.48
CA LEU A 555 3.72 -5.00 -8.06
C LEU A 555 4.49 -3.86 -7.41
N ASN A 556 3.88 -2.68 -7.37
CA ASN A 556 4.59 -1.42 -7.13
C ASN A 556 5.83 -1.33 -8.05
N SER A 557 7.05 -1.14 -7.52
CA SER A 557 8.29 -1.13 -8.31
C SER A 557 8.91 -2.52 -8.54
N THR A 558 8.32 -3.62 -7.99
CA THR A 558 9.01 -4.92 -7.91
C THR A 558 9.27 -5.59 -9.26
N PHE A 559 8.33 -5.58 -10.17
CA PHE A 559 8.50 -6.21 -11.49
C PHE A 559 8.84 -5.21 -12.59
N GLY A 560 9.15 -3.96 -12.24
CA GLY A 560 9.49 -2.90 -13.18
C GLY A 560 10.74 -3.17 -14.03
N ALA A 561 11.63 -4.07 -13.57
CA ALA A 561 12.84 -4.47 -14.31
C ALA A 561 12.66 -5.73 -15.16
N VAL A 562 11.50 -6.41 -15.10
CA VAL A 562 11.26 -7.63 -15.87
C VAL A 562 10.78 -7.24 -17.27
N GLU A 563 11.64 -7.47 -18.27
CA GLU A 563 11.44 -7.04 -19.66
C GLU A 563 10.09 -7.46 -20.25
N GLU A 564 9.63 -8.70 -19.98
CA GLU A 564 8.31 -9.13 -20.46
C GLU A 564 7.17 -8.36 -19.81
N GLN A 565 7.28 -8.03 -18.51
CA GLN A 565 6.25 -7.22 -17.84
C GLN A 565 6.26 -5.79 -18.38
N GLN A 566 7.43 -5.23 -18.70
CA GLN A 566 7.54 -3.92 -19.37
C GLN A 566 6.90 -3.97 -20.76
N ARG A 567 7.21 -4.96 -21.57
CA ARG A 567 6.59 -5.14 -22.91
C ARG A 567 5.06 -5.26 -22.82
N ARG A 568 4.55 -5.99 -21.83
CA ARG A 568 3.09 -6.11 -21.60
C ARG A 568 2.45 -4.82 -21.09
N ALA A 569 3.16 -4.05 -20.30
CA ALA A 569 2.70 -2.75 -19.81
C ALA A 569 2.74 -1.68 -20.91
N GLY A 570 3.57 -1.87 -21.93
CA GLY A 570 3.75 -0.90 -23.02
C GLY A 570 4.57 0.31 -22.59
N THR A 571 4.24 1.46 -23.14
CA THR A 571 4.84 2.75 -22.81
C THR A 571 4.07 3.42 -21.67
N PRO A 572 4.74 4.17 -20.78
CA PRO A 572 4.04 4.98 -19.78
C PRO A 572 2.97 5.85 -20.43
N SER A 573 1.71 5.60 -20.09
CA SER A 573 0.56 6.28 -20.69
C SER A 573 -0.33 6.93 -19.61
N VAL A 574 -1.08 7.94 -20.02
CA VAL A 574 -2.12 8.60 -19.24
C VAL A 574 -3.45 8.51 -19.97
N LYS A 575 -4.46 7.96 -19.30
CA LYS A 575 -5.84 7.90 -19.79
C LYS A 575 -6.46 9.28 -19.65
N ILE A 576 -7.03 9.77 -20.75
CA ILE A 576 -7.67 11.09 -20.85
C ILE A 576 -9.06 10.91 -21.46
N HIS A 577 -10.08 11.52 -20.86
CA HIS A 577 -11.43 11.51 -21.43
C HIS A 577 -11.46 12.25 -22.78
N PRO A 578 -12.22 11.79 -23.79
CA PRO A 578 -12.28 12.42 -25.11
C PRO A 578 -12.59 13.92 -25.08
N ALA A 579 -13.50 14.37 -24.21
CA ALA A 579 -13.84 15.79 -24.07
C ALA A 579 -12.65 16.63 -23.54
N ASP A 580 -11.86 16.08 -22.58
CA ASP A 580 -10.67 16.76 -22.05
C ASP A 580 -9.54 16.82 -23.06
N ALA A 581 -9.36 15.75 -23.84
CA ALA A 581 -8.38 15.67 -24.92
C ALA A 581 -8.71 16.66 -26.05
N MET A 582 -9.98 16.72 -26.47
CA MET A 582 -10.45 17.65 -27.53
C MET A 582 -10.18 19.10 -27.14
N ARG A 583 -10.50 19.51 -25.89
CA ARG A 583 -10.24 20.89 -25.41
C ARG A 583 -8.76 21.28 -25.46
N ARG A 584 -7.85 20.29 -25.44
CA ARG A 584 -6.40 20.47 -25.43
C ARG A 584 -5.73 20.15 -26.77
N GLY A 585 -6.52 19.78 -27.80
CA GLY A 585 -6.02 19.37 -29.10
C GLY A 585 -5.14 18.11 -29.03
N ILE A 586 -5.35 17.23 -28.04
CA ILE A 586 -4.60 15.99 -27.85
C ILE A 586 -5.28 14.85 -28.59
N VAL A 587 -4.50 14.03 -29.30
CA VAL A 587 -4.96 12.79 -29.93
C VAL A 587 -4.25 11.57 -29.34
N ALA A 588 -4.80 10.39 -29.57
CA ALA A 588 -4.21 9.14 -29.06
C ALA A 588 -2.77 8.96 -29.56
N GLY A 589 -1.87 8.59 -28.63
CA GLY A 589 -0.45 8.41 -28.92
C GLY A 589 0.41 9.68 -28.85
N ASP A 590 -0.21 10.88 -28.75
CA ASP A 590 0.56 12.11 -28.56
C ASP A 590 1.43 12.04 -27.31
N PRO A 591 2.70 12.50 -27.36
CA PRO A 591 3.45 12.77 -26.14
C PRO A 591 2.81 13.94 -25.40
N VAL A 592 2.55 13.75 -24.11
CA VAL A 592 1.93 14.78 -23.26
C VAL A 592 2.79 15.06 -22.04
N ARG A 593 2.79 16.33 -21.64
CA ARG A 593 3.30 16.84 -20.38
C ARG A 593 2.17 16.89 -19.38
N ILE A 594 2.42 16.35 -18.18
CA ILE A 594 1.53 16.43 -17.02
C ILE A 594 2.29 17.22 -15.96
N TRP A 595 1.68 18.30 -15.41
CA TRP A 595 2.40 19.15 -14.46
C TRP A 595 1.48 19.82 -13.43
N ASN A 596 2.10 20.27 -12.36
CA ASN A 596 1.58 21.22 -11.37
C ASN A 596 2.73 21.99 -10.73
N ASP A 597 2.49 22.68 -9.60
CA ASP A 597 3.53 23.49 -8.92
C ASP A 597 4.72 22.66 -8.38
N ARG A 598 4.57 21.33 -8.19
CA ARG A 598 5.62 20.43 -7.68
C ARG A 598 6.58 19.96 -8.75
N GLY A 599 6.10 19.80 -9.97
CA GLY A 599 6.94 19.29 -11.04
C GLY A 599 6.15 18.87 -12.27
N GLU A 600 6.80 18.06 -13.10
CA GLU A 600 6.23 17.54 -14.33
C GLU A 600 6.72 16.13 -14.65
N CYS A 601 5.93 15.40 -15.45
CA CYS A 601 6.32 14.16 -16.10
C CYS A 601 5.77 14.09 -17.53
N ARG A 602 6.29 13.16 -18.34
CA ARG A 602 5.90 12.99 -19.73
C ARG A 602 5.43 11.56 -19.99
N TYR A 603 4.24 11.44 -20.55
CA TYR A 603 3.58 10.17 -20.85
C TYR A 603 2.99 10.21 -22.26
N GLN A 604 2.51 9.08 -22.77
CA GLN A 604 1.70 9.04 -23.99
C GLN A 604 0.22 9.17 -23.65
N ALA A 605 -0.53 9.89 -24.49
CA ALA A 605 -1.97 10.03 -24.32
C ALA A 605 -2.71 8.76 -24.78
N GLU A 606 -3.53 8.20 -23.89
CA GLU A 606 -4.52 7.18 -24.17
C GLU A 606 -5.91 7.81 -24.06
N ILE A 607 -6.60 7.98 -25.20
CA ILE A 607 -7.92 8.60 -25.22
C ILE A 607 -8.99 7.53 -25.02
N THR A 608 -9.76 7.64 -23.94
CA THR A 608 -10.73 6.60 -23.55
C THR A 608 -11.89 7.14 -22.72
N GLU A 609 -13.06 6.54 -22.88
CA GLU A 609 -14.24 6.78 -22.05
C GLU A 609 -14.20 5.98 -20.72
N ASP A 610 -13.16 5.20 -20.48
CA ASP A 610 -12.99 4.47 -19.21
C ASP A 610 -12.78 5.42 -18.04
N THR A 611 -12.16 6.58 -18.26
CA THR A 611 -12.12 7.66 -17.28
C THR A 611 -13.32 8.60 -17.43
N ARG A 612 -13.54 9.48 -16.48
CA ARG A 612 -14.57 10.52 -16.56
C ARG A 612 -13.95 11.86 -16.93
N GLU A 613 -14.77 12.79 -17.43
CA GLU A 613 -14.37 14.17 -17.66
C GLU A 613 -13.82 14.81 -16.37
N GLY A 614 -12.70 15.53 -16.48
CA GLY A 614 -11.98 16.14 -15.38
C GLY A 614 -11.05 15.18 -14.59
N VAL A 615 -10.92 13.90 -15.01
CA VAL A 615 -10.05 12.92 -14.35
C VAL A 615 -9.09 12.28 -15.36
N VAL A 616 -7.82 12.24 -15.00
CA VAL A 616 -6.79 11.53 -15.76
C VAL A 616 -6.17 10.42 -14.94
N VAL A 617 -5.79 9.31 -15.58
CA VAL A 617 -5.27 8.12 -14.86
C VAL A 617 -3.92 7.74 -15.45
N ALA A 618 -2.87 7.84 -14.63
CA ALA A 618 -1.53 7.35 -14.94
C ALA A 618 -1.33 5.99 -14.27
N GLU A 619 -1.42 4.91 -15.05
CA GLU A 619 -1.25 3.55 -14.53
C GLU A 619 0.22 3.17 -14.44
N GLY A 620 0.62 2.61 -13.30
CA GLY A 620 1.92 2.01 -13.07
C GLY A 620 2.88 2.90 -12.30
N LEU A 621 3.64 2.25 -11.43
CA LEU A 621 4.80 2.84 -10.77
C LEU A 621 6.03 2.55 -11.66
N TRP A 622 6.21 3.39 -12.67
CA TRP A 622 7.33 3.33 -13.58
C TRP A 622 8.61 3.77 -12.86
N TRP A 623 9.68 3.05 -13.08
CA TRP A 623 11.00 3.51 -12.67
C TRP A 623 11.39 4.74 -13.47
N ALA A 624 12.10 5.69 -12.84
CA ALA A 624 12.55 6.91 -13.48
C ALA A 624 13.33 6.63 -14.78
N LYS A 625 14.22 5.63 -14.76
CA LYS A 625 15.03 5.19 -15.91
C LYS A 625 14.20 4.59 -17.08
N HIS A 626 12.92 4.29 -16.88
CA HIS A 626 12.00 3.80 -17.91
C HIS A 626 10.97 4.85 -18.36
N THR A 627 11.13 6.10 -17.92
CA THR A 627 10.27 7.23 -18.27
C THR A 627 11.04 8.28 -19.07
N GLN A 628 10.33 9.06 -19.86
CA GLN A 628 10.93 10.22 -20.52
C GLN A 628 11.36 11.26 -19.47
N ALA A 629 12.52 11.86 -19.68
CA ALA A 629 13.11 12.84 -18.75
C ALA A 629 13.36 12.33 -17.32
N GLY A 630 13.39 11.02 -17.09
CA GLY A 630 13.74 10.44 -15.78
C GLY A 630 12.73 10.76 -14.67
N LYS A 631 11.45 11.01 -14.99
CA LYS A 631 10.41 11.35 -14.02
C LYS A 631 9.12 10.58 -14.27
N SER A 632 8.57 10.00 -13.21
CA SER A 632 7.27 9.34 -13.22
C SER A 632 6.16 10.27 -12.71
N ALA A 633 4.92 9.79 -12.65
CA ALA A 633 3.80 10.53 -12.07
C ALA A 633 4.08 11.00 -10.62
N ASN A 634 4.99 10.34 -9.89
CA ASN A 634 5.37 10.74 -8.54
C ASN A 634 6.00 12.16 -8.49
N ALA A 635 6.47 12.72 -9.60
CA ALA A 635 6.97 14.08 -9.68
C ALA A 635 5.89 15.15 -9.41
N VAL A 636 4.62 14.82 -9.61
CA VAL A 636 3.48 15.71 -9.41
C VAL A 636 2.60 15.34 -8.22
N LEU A 637 2.94 14.28 -7.46
CA LEU A 637 2.18 13.83 -6.31
C LEU A 637 2.55 14.60 -5.04
N SER A 638 1.53 14.84 -4.20
CA SER A 638 1.64 15.61 -2.96
C SER A 638 2.25 14.78 -1.83
N THR A 639 2.99 15.46 -0.95
CA THR A 639 3.45 14.93 0.35
C THR A 639 2.52 15.30 1.50
N ARG A 640 1.34 15.85 1.23
CA ARG A 640 0.32 16.06 2.26
C ARG A 640 -0.09 14.73 2.87
N LEU A 641 -0.53 14.80 4.12
CA LEU A 641 -0.94 13.62 4.86
C LEU A 641 -2.47 13.54 4.94
N THR A 642 -2.97 12.34 5.12
CA THR A 642 -4.40 12.08 5.34
C THR A 642 -4.86 12.59 6.71
N ASP A 643 -6.15 12.85 6.84
CA ASP A 643 -6.84 13.27 8.07
C ASP A 643 -6.63 12.32 9.26
N LEU A 644 -6.63 11.00 9.01
CA LEU A 644 -6.31 9.97 9.99
C LEU A 644 -5.14 9.12 9.52
N GLY A 645 -4.34 8.60 10.45
CA GLY A 645 -3.25 7.67 10.19
C GLY A 645 -2.02 8.26 9.49
N ALA A 646 -2.00 9.57 9.21
CA ALA A 646 -0.88 10.27 8.57
C ALA A 646 -0.38 9.58 7.28
N GLY A 647 -1.31 9.03 6.50
CA GLY A 647 -1.04 8.30 5.25
C GLY A 647 -0.71 9.22 4.07
N SER A 648 -0.41 8.62 2.92
CA SER A 648 -0.12 9.36 1.69
C SER A 648 -1.38 9.79 0.94
N THR A 649 -1.29 10.91 0.21
CA THR A 649 -2.38 11.48 -0.60
C THR A 649 -2.16 11.28 -2.10
N LEU A 650 -1.69 10.09 -2.50
CA LEU A 650 -1.27 9.78 -3.88
C LEU A 650 -2.38 9.87 -4.93
N GLN A 651 -3.65 9.85 -4.51
CA GLN A 651 -4.83 9.94 -5.39
C GLN A 651 -5.54 11.30 -5.30
N CYS A 652 -4.95 12.26 -4.58
CA CYS A 652 -5.53 13.57 -4.33
C CYS A 652 -4.61 14.67 -4.89
N ASN A 653 -4.54 14.79 -6.22
CA ASN A 653 -3.63 15.73 -6.87
C ASN A 653 -4.31 16.37 -8.07
N LEU A 654 -4.17 17.70 -8.20
CA LEU A 654 -4.60 18.44 -9.37
C LEU A 654 -3.41 18.68 -10.32
N VAL A 655 -3.67 18.53 -11.61
CA VAL A 655 -2.67 18.70 -12.68
C VAL A 655 -3.28 19.39 -13.91
N GLU A 656 -2.43 19.91 -14.77
CA GLU A 656 -2.76 20.23 -16.15
C GLU A 656 -2.04 19.27 -17.09
N VAL A 657 -2.60 19.05 -18.28
CA VAL A 657 -2.06 18.18 -19.32
C VAL A 657 -2.08 18.93 -20.66
N ALA A 658 -0.96 18.94 -21.38
CA ALA A 658 -0.86 19.49 -22.73
C ALA A 658 0.07 18.65 -23.61
N LYS A 659 0.01 18.83 -24.93
CA LYS A 659 1.01 18.25 -25.83
C LYS A 659 2.41 18.64 -25.40
N ALA A 660 3.31 17.68 -25.34
CA ALA A 660 4.73 17.94 -25.12
C ALA A 660 5.37 18.37 -26.43
N GLU A 661 6.14 19.46 -26.43
CA GLU A 661 7.01 19.80 -27.55
C GLU A 661 8.09 18.72 -27.70
N ILE A 662 8.24 18.17 -28.91
CA ILE A 662 9.32 17.23 -29.21
C ILE A 662 10.60 18.05 -29.33
N ARG A 663 11.42 18.07 -28.27
CA ARG A 663 12.81 18.53 -28.41
C ARG A 663 13.61 17.41 -29.05
N GLU A 664 14.18 17.63 -30.21
CA GLU A 664 14.95 16.67 -31.03
C GLU A 664 16.23 16.12 -30.36
N GLN A 665 16.50 16.36 -29.08
CA GLN A 665 17.77 16.03 -28.42
C GLN A 665 17.72 14.95 -27.33
N GLU A 666 16.66 14.16 -27.20
CA GLU A 666 16.59 13.10 -26.17
C GLU A 666 16.43 11.67 -26.71
N THR A 667 17.09 11.32 -27.82
CA THR A 667 17.38 9.91 -28.10
C THR A 667 18.61 9.51 -27.29
N ALA A 668 18.42 9.33 -25.98
CA ALA A 668 19.42 8.68 -25.16
C ALA A 668 19.54 7.22 -25.61
N THR A 669 20.62 6.89 -26.25
CA THR A 669 21.09 5.52 -26.48
C THR A 669 21.13 4.80 -25.12
N ALA A 670 20.41 3.68 -25.02
CA ALA A 670 20.51 2.79 -23.86
C ALA A 670 21.98 2.46 -23.61
N PRO A 671 22.49 2.60 -22.38
CA PRO A 671 23.85 2.19 -22.10
C PRO A 671 23.93 0.67 -22.26
N THR A 672 24.81 0.23 -23.14
CA THR A 672 25.25 -1.17 -23.25
C THR A 672 25.83 -1.57 -21.90
N PRO A 673 25.46 -2.71 -21.31
CA PRO A 673 26.09 -3.15 -20.07
C PRO A 673 27.58 -3.43 -20.34
N ALA A 674 28.42 -2.71 -19.65
CA ALA A 674 29.87 -3.08 -19.58
C ALA A 674 29.97 -4.34 -18.71
N CYS A 675 30.66 -5.34 -19.22
CA CYS A 675 30.98 -6.66 -18.64
C CYS A 675 31.59 -6.56 -17.24
#